data_681dd012d32c6e9195abe0ebd90cb047
#
_entry.id   681dd012d32c6e9195abe0ebd90cb047
#
_cell.length_a   1.000
_cell.length_b   1.000
_cell.length_c   1.000
_cell.angle_alpha   90.00
_cell.angle_beta   90.00
_cell.angle_gamma   90.00
#
_symmetry.space_group_name_H-M   'P 1'
#
loop_
_entity.id
_entity.type
_entity.pdbx_description
1 polymer ?
#
loop_
_entity_poly.entity_id
_entity_poly.type
_entity_poly.pdbx_seq_one_letter_code
_entity_poly.pdbx_strand_id
1 'polypeptide(L)'
;MRLGVAWRALLVLLLDALTLLLLSQALDGFVLDGAANAIGAAALIGLLNALVWPTLARFALPLTVLTLGLGALVLNGALVTLAIDLLPGAEIDGVFEGTVVTIAMAAVTAIVYALFAIDEDESWYRHVVGRQLRRRKQTVESEVPGIVFLEIDGLAHDVLHRALSDGSAPNLAAWLRRDSHRLRKWETDWSSQTGACQAGLLHGDNDDMPAFRWWEKERGAAIVTNHPRDAEELERRHSDGRGLLHADGASRANIVSGDAPHSMLTMSTALHRRRPIGKDYTAYFARPYAVARTFVLVLAEVVRERRAARAQVRDDVRPRIARSRSYAFVRAWGTIVQRDLQVAAVVGDVLAGRPTIYTTFLAYDEVAHHSGIERHDALAVLRDLDRQIVRIATACAEAPRPYRLVVLSDHGQSQGETFRDRYGETLEELVRSACDPDSTITVEGGDDDALAYLSAGLTEVARDDTAAGRTVRLATRERRADGAVALDSDGRRQIQQTHGKEIPELSVMASGCLGLISFPREPGRVSLERMESLYPRLLPALRDHSGIGFVLVRSERFGAMAIGAGGTNFLDEDKVEGEDPLAVFGPNAARHVRRTDSFPHCADLMVNSRLWPEFGEVAAFEELVGSHGGLGGTQSFPFVLHPADLPWPADEVIGAERVHRIFRGWLAELGHASYASEVASPGASTRTST
;
A
#
# COMPACT_ATOMS: atom_id res chain seq x y z
N MET A 1 9.03 -1.80 34.72
CA MET A 1 8.76 -0.77 35.77
C MET A 1 8.12 0.44 35.09
N ARG A 2 6.82 0.73 35.33
CA ARG A 2 6.15 1.91 34.74
C ARG A 2 6.60 3.14 35.54
N LEU A 3 7.52 3.94 35.00
CA LEU A 3 7.88 5.25 35.56
C LEU A 3 6.64 6.16 35.52
N GLY A 4 6.36 6.88 36.63
CA GLY A 4 5.24 7.85 36.63
C GLY A 4 5.45 8.97 35.62
N VAL A 5 4.35 9.59 35.15
CA VAL A 5 4.38 10.64 34.09
C VAL A 5 5.36 11.77 34.44
N ALA A 6 5.40 12.20 35.70
CA ALA A 6 6.32 13.26 36.17
C ALA A 6 7.79 12.87 36.05
N TRP A 7 8.14 11.62 36.34
CA TRP A 7 9.53 11.13 36.26
C TRP A 7 10.00 11.03 34.79
N ARG A 8 9.10 10.65 33.90
CA ARG A 8 9.38 10.62 32.44
C ARG A 8 9.62 12.01 31.89
N ALA A 9 8.76 12.98 32.26
CA ALA A 9 8.92 14.37 31.84
C ALA A 9 10.25 14.95 32.33
N LEU A 10 10.65 14.63 33.56
CA LEU A 10 11.94 15.05 34.15
C LEU A 10 13.11 14.40 33.38
N LEU A 11 13.02 13.12 33.06
CA LEU A 11 14.06 12.41 32.29
C LEU A 11 14.25 13.03 30.90
N VAL A 12 13.16 13.31 30.19
CA VAL A 12 13.20 13.95 28.86
C VAL A 12 13.80 15.35 28.98
N LEU A 13 13.37 16.15 29.94
CA LEU A 13 13.92 17.50 30.17
C LEU A 13 15.43 17.46 30.42
N LEU A 14 15.91 16.52 31.23
CA LEU A 14 17.35 16.40 31.54
C LEU A 14 18.15 15.92 30.32
N LEU A 15 17.59 15.02 29.51
CA LEU A 15 18.21 14.55 28.27
C LEU A 15 18.26 15.65 27.21
N ASP A 16 17.20 16.40 27.08
CA ASP A 16 17.16 17.57 26.17
C ASP A 16 18.19 18.62 26.62
N ALA A 17 18.28 18.92 27.91
CA ALA A 17 19.27 19.84 28.43
C ALA A 17 20.72 19.34 28.21
N LEU A 18 20.96 18.04 28.41
CA LEU A 18 22.28 17.43 28.12
C LEU A 18 22.60 17.50 26.62
N THR A 19 21.63 17.25 25.77
CA THR A 19 21.80 17.35 24.32
C THR A 19 22.15 18.77 23.89
N LEU A 20 21.46 19.78 24.44
CA LEU A 20 21.76 21.18 24.18
C LEU A 20 23.18 21.56 24.65
N LEU A 21 23.61 21.07 25.80
CA LEU A 21 24.99 21.28 26.29
C LEU A 21 26.05 20.65 25.37
N LEU A 22 25.80 19.43 24.90
CA LEU A 22 26.72 18.76 23.97
C LEU A 22 26.77 19.47 22.62
N LEU A 23 25.63 19.96 22.14
CA LEU A 23 25.55 20.71 20.90
C LEU A 23 26.22 22.08 20.97
N SER A 24 26.15 22.76 22.12
CA SER A 24 26.86 24.04 22.32
C SER A 24 28.38 23.88 22.34
N GLN A 25 28.89 22.65 22.53
CA GLN A 25 30.34 22.34 22.42
C GLN A 25 30.71 21.88 20.97
N ALA A 26 29.74 21.47 20.19
CA ALA A 26 29.97 20.87 18.87
C ALA A 26 29.66 21.83 17.70
N LEU A 27 28.87 22.87 17.92
CA LEU A 27 28.42 23.82 16.90
C LEU A 27 28.97 25.21 17.24
N ASP A 28 29.77 25.76 16.34
CA ASP A 28 30.41 27.10 16.54
C ASP A 28 29.36 28.24 16.64
N GLY A 29 28.20 28.09 16.00
CA GLY A 29 27.09 29.07 15.99
C GLY A 29 26.06 28.87 17.10
N PHE A 30 26.32 28.07 18.13
CA PHE A 30 25.40 27.83 19.24
C PHE A 30 26.14 27.82 20.57
N VAL A 31 25.86 28.80 21.44
CA VAL A 31 26.51 28.99 22.74
C VAL A 31 25.49 28.93 23.88
N LEU A 32 25.82 28.18 24.93
CA LEU A 32 25.03 28.09 26.16
C LEU A 32 25.94 28.19 27.38
N ASP A 33 25.69 29.18 28.23
CA ASP A 33 26.43 29.43 29.47
C ASP A 33 25.94 28.54 30.62
N GLY A 34 26.41 27.28 30.62
CA GLY A 34 26.24 26.35 31.74
C GLY A 34 24.92 25.58 31.79
N ALA A 35 24.83 24.65 32.74
CA ALA A 35 23.75 23.67 32.87
C ALA A 35 22.38 24.33 33.20
N ALA A 36 22.37 25.42 33.92
CA ALA A 36 21.12 26.12 34.27
C ALA A 36 20.43 26.69 33.03
N ASN A 37 21.21 27.31 32.11
CA ASN A 37 20.68 27.82 30.84
C ASN A 37 20.24 26.69 29.92
N ALA A 38 20.91 25.55 29.91
CA ALA A 38 20.48 24.38 29.14
C ALA A 38 19.14 23.81 29.65
N ILE A 39 18.93 23.73 30.95
CA ILE A 39 17.63 23.31 31.53
C ILE A 39 16.54 24.36 31.20
N GLY A 40 16.86 25.64 31.32
CA GLY A 40 15.97 26.74 30.96
C GLY A 40 15.56 26.70 29.48
N ALA A 41 16.55 26.51 28.61
CA ALA A 41 16.32 26.37 27.16
C ALA A 41 15.44 25.16 26.84
N ALA A 42 15.76 23.98 27.39
CA ALA A 42 14.93 22.77 27.18
C ALA A 42 13.49 22.99 27.69
N ALA A 43 13.31 23.62 28.85
CA ALA A 43 11.99 23.91 29.40
C ALA A 43 11.22 24.92 28.54
N LEU A 44 11.88 25.98 28.05
CA LEU A 44 11.25 27.01 27.21
C LEU A 44 10.89 26.46 25.81
N ILE A 45 11.79 25.68 25.19
CA ILE A 45 11.52 24.97 23.94
C ILE A 45 10.33 24.03 24.13
N GLY A 46 10.29 23.25 25.20
CA GLY A 46 9.16 22.38 25.52
C GLY A 46 7.85 23.15 25.69
N LEU A 47 7.88 24.30 26.36
CA LEU A 47 6.70 25.18 26.57
C LEU A 47 6.21 25.77 25.24
N LEU A 48 7.09 26.32 24.41
CA LEU A 48 6.75 26.89 23.10
C LEU A 48 6.20 25.80 22.18
N ASN A 49 6.79 24.62 22.20
CA ASN A 49 6.28 23.47 21.46
C ASN A 49 4.90 23.03 21.96
N ALA A 50 4.61 23.12 23.23
CA ALA A 50 3.29 22.79 23.77
C ALA A 50 2.21 23.82 23.45
N LEU A 51 2.54 25.12 23.43
CA LEU A 51 1.57 26.22 23.30
C LEU A 51 1.47 26.77 21.87
N VAL A 52 2.59 27.00 21.21
CA VAL A 52 2.68 27.70 19.93
C VAL A 52 2.60 26.73 18.75
N TRP A 53 3.29 25.60 18.86
CA TRP A 53 3.37 24.61 17.78
C TRP A 53 2.02 24.11 17.27
N PRO A 54 1.01 23.75 18.09
CA PRO A 54 -0.28 23.26 17.58
C PRO A 54 -1.00 24.27 16.68
N THR A 55 -0.74 25.55 16.87
CA THR A 55 -1.28 26.63 16.03
C THR A 55 -0.47 26.74 14.75
N LEU A 56 0.85 26.79 14.84
CA LEU A 56 1.74 26.86 13.70
C LEU A 56 1.62 25.64 12.79
N ALA A 57 1.51 24.43 13.35
CA ALA A 57 1.36 23.19 12.60
C ALA A 57 0.14 23.21 11.66
N ARG A 58 -0.96 23.88 12.03
CA ARG A 58 -2.14 24.04 11.17
C ARG A 58 -1.85 24.84 9.91
N PHE A 59 -1.00 25.87 10.01
CA PHE A 59 -0.59 26.70 8.88
C PHE A 59 0.56 26.09 8.09
N ALA A 60 1.45 25.34 8.79
CA ALA A 60 2.61 24.69 8.19
C ALA A 60 2.30 23.33 7.54
N LEU A 61 1.14 22.74 7.80
CA LEU A 61 0.74 21.44 7.29
C LEU A 61 1.03 21.23 5.79
N PRO A 62 0.72 22.21 4.91
CA PRO A 62 1.02 22.12 3.49
C PRO A 62 2.50 22.01 3.17
N LEU A 63 3.25 22.91 3.79
CA LEU A 63 4.69 22.95 3.61
C LEU A 63 5.33 21.66 4.13
N THR A 64 4.82 21.13 5.23
CA THR A 64 5.29 19.89 5.83
C THR A 64 5.04 18.67 4.91
N VAL A 65 3.85 18.57 4.33
CA VAL A 65 3.51 17.48 3.42
C VAL A 65 4.33 17.57 2.12
N LEU A 66 4.41 18.77 1.51
CA LEU A 66 5.17 19.01 0.28
C LEU A 66 6.67 18.77 0.41
N THR A 67 7.22 19.07 1.58
CA THR A 67 8.65 18.99 1.85
C THR A 67 9.04 17.73 2.61
N LEU A 68 8.16 16.73 2.68
CA LEU A 68 8.37 15.50 3.45
C LEU A 68 8.82 15.76 4.91
N GLY A 69 8.28 16.80 5.53
CA GLY A 69 8.61 17.18 6.91
C GLY A 69 9.67 18.30 7.05
N LEU A 70 10.45 18.60 6.01
CA LEU A 70 11.51 19.62 6.09
C LEU A 70 10.97 21.01 6.51
N GLY A 71 9.81 21.40 5.96
CA GLY A 71 9.20 22.69 6.31
C GLY A 71 8.82 22.79 7.80
N ALA A 72 8.39 21.71 8.40
CA ALA A 72 8.10 21.65 9.83
C ALA A 72 9.40 21.71 10.68
N LEU A 73 10.48 21.09 10.21
CA LEU A 73 11.77 21.17 10.88
C LEU A 73 12.34 22.59 10.90
N VAL A 74 12.28 23.27 9.75
CA VAL A 74 12.73 24.67 9.66
C VAL A 74 11.88 25.58 10.56
N LEU A 75 10.57 25.37 10.58
CA LEU A 75 9.67 26.13 11.44
C LEU A 75 9.91 25.84 12.93
N ASN A 76 10.20 24.59 13.29
CA ASN A 76 10.56 24.23 14.65
C ASN A 76 11.96 24.78 14.99
N GLY A 77 12.89 24.76 14.04
CA GLY A 77 14.19 25.43 14.17
C GLY A 77 14.05 26.92 14.48
N ALA A 78 13.13 27.61 13.81
CA ALA A 78 12.84 29.01 14.10
C ALA A 78 12.25 29.22 15.51
N LEU A 79 11.42 28.27 16.01
CA LEU A 79 10.96 28.29 17.41
C LEU A 79 12.08 28.04 18.42
N VAL A 80 13.00 27.14 18.08
CA VAL A 80 14.20 26.87 18.91
C VAL A 80 15.08 28.12 18.96
N THR A 81 15.35 28.74 17.80
CA THR A 81 16.10 30.02 17.74
C THR A 81 15.41 31.08 18.61
N LEU A 82 14.12 31.28 18.47
CA LEU A 82 13.36 32.22 19.30
C LEU A 82 13.46 31.88 20.79
N ALA A 83 13.42 30.61 21.17
CA ALA A 83 13.53 30.17 22.56
C ALA A 83 14.92 30.48 23.13
N ILE A 84 15.98 30.27 22.36
CA ILE A 84 17.35 30.54 22.74
C ILE A 84 17.60 32.06 22.90
N ASP A 85 17.14 32.86 21.91
CA ASP A 85 17.29 34.32 21.92
C ASP A 85 16.56 35.01 23.08
N LEU A 86 15.56 34.35 23.69
CA LEU A 86 14.85 34.86 24.86
C LEU A 86 15.60 34.60 26.20
N LEU A 87 16.67 33.80 26.17
CA LEU A 87 17.41 33.40 27.38
C LEU A 87 18.70 34.19 27.56
N PRO A 88 18.93 34.83 28.70
CA PRO A 88 20.21 35.47 28.99
C PRO A 88 21.35 34.42 29.09
N GLY A 89 22.44 34.64 28.36
CA GLY A 89 23.57 33.71 28.33
C GLY A 89 23.36 32.50 27.38
N ALA A 90 22.51 32.66 26.40
CA ALA A 90 22.33 31.73 25.29
C ALA A 90 22.32 32.52 23.98
N GLU A 91 23.06 32.06 22.97
CA GLU A 91 23.15 32.67 21.64
C GLU A 91 23.09 31.59 20.56
N ILE A 92 22.40 31.89 19.44
CA ILE A 92 22.29 31.00 18.28
C ILE A 92 22.30 31.81 16.97
N ASP A 93 23.13 31.41 16.01
CA ASP A 93 23.40 32.19 14.80
C ASP A 93 22.26 32.17 13.74
N GLY A 94 21.11 31.59 14.07
CA GLY A 94 19.92 31.67 13.21
C GLY A 94 19.14 30.37 13.09
N VAL A 95 18.21 30.37 12.11
CA VAL A 95 17.24 29.28 11.91
C VAL A 95 17.90 27.98 11.44
N PHE A 96 19.04 28.06 10.77
CA PHE A 96 19.76 26.84 10.32
C PHE A 96 20.31 26.08 11.52
N GLU A 97 21.02 26.74 12.43
CA GLU A 97 21.53 26.17 13.68
C GLU A 97 20.37 25.66 14.55
N GLY A 98 19.30 26.43 14.67
CA GLY A 98 18.07 26.01 15.36
C GLY A 98 17.44 24.75 14.75
N THR A 99 17.52 24.58 13.43
CA THR A 99 17.06 23.38 12.75
C THR A 99 17.96 22.18 13.05
N VAL A 100 19.28 22.39 13.07
CA VAL A 100 20.26 21.33 13.43
C VAL A 100 20.05 20.89 14.88
N VAL A 101 19.85 21.84 15.80
CA VAL A 101 19.50 21.57 17.20
C VAL A 101 18.21 20.76 17.31
N THR A 102 17.18 21.14 16.57
CA THR A 102 15.91 20.40 16.53
C THR A 102 16.10 18.96 16.08
N ILE A 103 16.87 18.72 15.02
CA ILE A 103 17.14 17.38 14.49
C ILE A 103 17.92 16.54 15.52
N ALA A 104 18.92 17.13 16.15
CA ALA A 104 19.74 16.44 17.17
C ALA A 104 18.91 16.07 18.40
N MET A 105 18.10 16.98 18.93
CA MET A 105 17.16 16.70 20.03
C MET A 105 16.19 15.57 19.66
N ALA A 106 15.63 15.61 18.47
CA ALA A 106 14.74 14.55 17.98
C ALA A 106 15.44 13.21 17.83
N ALA A 107 16.70 13.19 17.37
CA ALA A 107 17.51 11.98 17.25
C ALA A 107 17.79 11.35 18.62
N VAL A 108 18.23 12.15 19.58
CA VAL A 108 18.48 11.69 20.96
C VAL A 108 17.19 11.18 21.60
N THR A 109 16.11 11.91 21.46
CA THR A 109 14.80 11.50 21.98
C THR A 109 14.33 10.18 21.33
N ALA A 110 14.49 10.01 20.02
CA ALA A 110 14.15 8.77 19.31
C ALA A 110 14.99 7.57 19.80
N ILE A 111 16.30 7.78 20.04
CA ILE A 111 17.20 6.74 20.57
C ILE A 111 16.79 6.35 22.00
N VAL A 112 16.49 7.33 22.84
CA VAL A 112 16.09 7.10 24.24
C VAL A 112 14.76 6.32 24.28
N TYR A 113 13.79 6.70 23.47
CA TYR A 113 12.51 5.98 23.39
C TYR A 113 12.68 4.56 22.87
N ALA A 114 13.58 4.34 21.91
CA ALA A 114 13.90 3.00 21.42
C ALA A 114 14.56 2.13 22.52
N LEU A 115 15.49 2.69 23.30
CA LEU A 115 16.21 1.98 24.35
C LEU A 115 15.32 1.63 25.56
N PHE A 116 14.42 2.54 25.94
CA PHE A 116 13.55 2.35 27.11
C PHE A 116 12.18 1.78 26.78
N ALA A 117 11.92 1.43 25.51
CA ALA A 117 10.61 0.98 25.00
C ALA A 117 9.45 1.90 25.46
N ILE A 118 9.71 3.22 25.49
CA ILE A 118 8.72 4.22 25.88
C ILE A 118 7.91 4.58 24.64
N ASP A 119 6.65 4.14 24.58
CA ASP A 119 5.72 4.48 23.53
C ASP A 119 4.91 5.73 23.93
N GLU A 120 5.54 6.91 23.82
CA GLU A 120 4.84 8.18 24.11
C GLU A 120 3.76 8.52 23.10
N ASP A 121 3.92 8.08 21.86
CA ASP A 121 2.92 8.32 20.82
C ASP A 121 1.59 7.70 21.20
N GLU A 122 1.62 6.49 21.71
CA GLU A 122 0.46 5.77 22.20
C GLU A 122 -0.23 6.48 23.37
N SER A 123 0.55 6.88 24.38
CA SER A 123 0.01 7.59 25.56
C SER A 123 -0.60 8.95 25.17
N TRP A 124 0.01 9.69 24.26
CA TRP A 124 -0.51 10.97 23.79
C TRP A 124 -1.78 10.81 22.95
N TYR A 125 -1.82 9.86 22.00
CA TYR A 125 -3.02 9.58 21.21
C TYR A 125 -4.18 9.22 22.11
N ARG A 126 -3.98 8.33 23.07
CA ARG A 126 -5.00 7.92 24.03
C ARG A 126 -5.54 9.09 24.86
N HIS A 127 -4.67 9.89 25.44
CA HIS A 127 -5.06 10.96 26.36
C HIS A 127 -5.53 12.25 25.67
N VAL A 128 -4.89 12.66 24.59
CA VAL A 128 -5.19 13.94 23.93
C VAL A 128 -6.26 13.76 22.85
N VAL A 129 -6.09 12.82 21.94
CA VAL A 129 -7.03 12.58 20.84
C VAL A 129 -8.34 12.02 21.39
N GLY A 130 -8.30 11.05 22.28
CA GLY A 130 -9.50 10.50 22.95
C GLY A 130 -10.30 11.59 23.70
N ARG A 131 -9.62 12.48 24.45
CA ARG A 131 -10.29 13.63 25.09
C ARG A 131 -10.89 14.61 24.11
N GLN A 132 -10.21 14.89 22.98
CA GLN A 132 -10.75 15.79 21.95
C GLN A 132 -11.98 15.21 21.27
N LEU A 133 -11.97 13.92 20.94
CA LEU A 133 -13.11 13.23 20.34
C LEU A 133 -14.33 13.25 21.26
N ARG A 134 -14.14 12.90 22.55
CA ARG A 134 -15.22 12.97 23.56
C ARG A 134 -15.78 14.39 23.73
N ARG A 135 -14.92 15.40 23.88
CA ARG A 135 -15.35 16.80 24.00
C ARG A 135 -16.13 17.29 22.78
N ARG A 136 -15.85 16.76 21.58
CA ARG A 136 -16.54 17.12 20.33
C ARG A 136 -17.79 16.25 20.07
N LYS A 137 -18.17 15.35 20.97
CA LYS A 137 -19.25 14.37 20.79
C LYS A 137 -19.07 13.55 19.49
N GLN A 138 -17.85 13.21 19.14
CA GLN A 138 -17.49 12.39 17.97
C GLN A 138 -17.23 10.92 18.33
N THR A 139 -17.37 10.57 19.60
CA THR A 139 -17.19 9.20 20.11
C THR A 139 -18.53 8.49 20.11
N VAL A 140 -18.57 7.28 19.54
CA VAL A 140 -19.73 6.38 19.59
C VAL A 140 -19.42 5.28 20.58
N GLU A 141 -20.12 5.29 21.73
CA GLU A 141 -20.06 4.19 22.71
C GLU A 141 -21.00 3.07 22.28
N SER A 142 -20.53 1.83 22.33
CA SER A 142 -21.30 0.66 21.92
C SER A 142 -20.74 -0.59 22.57
N GLU A 143 -21.62 -1.49 23.00
CA GLU A 143 -21.27 -2.85 23.43
C GLU A 143 -21.08 -3.81 22.23
N VAL A 144 -21.57 -3.44 21.03
CA VAL A 144 -21.40 -4.23 19.81
C VAL A 144 -19.93 -4.17 19.37
N PRO A 145 -19.22 -5.31 19.32
CA PRO A 145 -17.80 -5.32 18.94
C PRO A 145 -17.60 -4.82 17.51
N GLY A 146 -16.62 -3.96 17.30
CA GLY A 146 -16.15 -3.58 15.96
C GLY A 146 -15.08 -4.52 15.44
N ILE A 147 -14.77 -4.43 14.14
CA ILE A 147 -13.66 -5.15 13.52
C ILE A 147 -12.67 -4.14 12.94
N VAL A 148 -11.36 -4.36 13.21
CA VAL A 148 -10.26 -3.66 12.57
C VAL A 148 -9.53 -4.65 11.67
N PHE A 149 -9.60 -4.42 10.36
CA PHE A 149 -8.89 -5.16 9.33
C PHE A 149 -7.57 -4.46 9.03
N LEU A 150 -6.47 -5.17 9.21
CA LEU A 150 -5.09 -4.71 9.02
C LEU A 150 -4.46 -5.53 7.91
N GLU A 151 -4.51 -5.05 6.70
CA GLU A 151 -3.95 -5.71 5.52
C GLU A 151 -2.45 -5.42 5.44
N ILE A 152 -1.65 -6.46 5.26
CA ILE A 152 -0.23 -6.40 4.90
C ILE A 152 -0.14 -6.81 3.43
N ASP A 153 -0.02 -5.82 2.57
CA ASP A 153 0.01 -5.97 1.12
C ASP A 153 1.09 -6.96 0.67
N GLY A 154 0.76 -7.85 -0.25
CA GLY A 154 1.67 -8.76 -0.91
C GLY A 154 2.30 -9.87 -0.04
N LEU A 155 1.88 -10.04 1.21
CA LEU A 155 2.47 -11.02 2.12
C LEU A 155 1.81 -12.40 1.97
N ALA A 156 2.52 -13.36 1.37
CA ALA A 156 2.04 -14.72 1.21
C ALA A 156 1.90 -15.46 2.55
N HIS A 157 0.90 -16.36 2.64
CA HIS A 157 0.68 -17.25 3.79
C HIS A 157 1.93 -17.99 4.25
N ASP A 158 2.67 -18.60 3.32
CA ASP A 158 3.82 -19.44 3.66
C ASP A 158 5.02 -18.60 4.10
N VAL A 159 5.18 -17.37 3.56
CA VAL A 159 6.18 -16.42 4.02
C VAL A 159 5.87 -15.98 5.45
N LEU A 160 4.60 -15.62 5.74
CA LEU A 160 4.19 -15.29 7.11
C LEU A 160 4.42 -16.47 8.06
N HIS A 161 4.06 -17.69 7.65
CA HIS A 161 4.24 -18.88 8.50
C HIS A 161 5.71 -19.08 8.89
N ARG A 162 6.66 -18.88 7.95
CA ARG A 162 8.09 -18.90 8.24
C ARG A 162 8.52 -17.75 9.13
N ALA A 163 8.04 -16.53 8.87
CA ALA A 163 8.33 -15.33 9.64
C ALA A 163 7.84 -15.40 11.11
N LEU A 164 6.73 -16.11 11.36
CA LEU A 164 6.24 -16.39 12.71
C LEU A 164 7.19 -17.34 13.45
N SER A 165 7.82 -18.26 12.74
CA SER A 165 8.72 -19.29 13.31
C SER A 165 10.13 -18.75 13.55
N ASP A 166 10.65 -17.87 12.68
CA ASP A 166 11.99 -17.30 12.78
C ASP A 166 12.08 -16.04 13.69
N GLY A 167 10.94 -15.57 14.18
CA GLY A 167 10.86 -14.41 15.08
C GLY A 167 10.83 -13.05 14.34
N SER A 168 10.52 -13.03 13.05
CA SER A 168 10.31 -11.79 12.29
C SER A 168 8.96 -11.14 12.59
N ALA A 169 7.96 -11.90 13.08
CA ALA A 169 6.67 -11.40 13.53
C ALA A 169 6.30 -11.94 14.93
N PRO A 170 7.04 -11.53 15.99
CA PRO A 170 6.95 -12.16 17.31
C PRO A 170 5.62 -11.93 18.02
N ASN A 171 4.92 -10.81 17.75
CA ASN A 171 3.66 -10.47 18.39
C ASN A 171 2.51 -11.26 17.76
N LEU A 172 2.45 -11.35 16.44
CA LEU A 172 1.49 -12.21 15.73
C LEU A 172 1.69 -13.69 16.11
N ALA A 173 2.95 -14.13 16.22
CA ALA A 173 3.28 -15.47 16.73
C ALA A 173 2.77 -15.69 18.16
N ALA A 174 2.81 -14.67 19.02
CA ALA A 174 2.28 -14.75 20.38
C ALA A 174 0.74 -14.90 20.39
N TRP A 175 0.01 -14.32 19.44
CA TRP A 175 -1.44 -14.52 19.32
C TRP A 175 -1.79 -15.98 18.99
N LEU A 176 -1.05 -16.60 18.08
CA LEU A 176 -1.22 -18.02 17.76
C LEU A 176 -0.88 -18.94 18.95
N ARG A 177 0.26 -18.69 19.63
CA ARG A 177 0.68 -19.47 20.80
C ARG A 177 -0.32 -19.38 21.98
N ARG A 178 -1.09 -18.29 22.07
CA ARG A 178 -2.14 -18.08 23.09
C ARG A 178 -3.50 -18.60 22.66
N ASP A 179 -3.57 -19.23 21.50
CA ASP A 179 -4.85 -19.69 20.89
C ASP A 179 -5.91 -18.60 20.72
N SER A 180 -5.51 -17.34 20.76
CA SER A 180 -6.42 -16.21 20.59
C SER A 180 -6.81 -15.96 19.13
N HIS A 181 -5.97 -16.39 18.19
CA HIS A 181 -6.17 -16.24 16.75
C HIS A 181 -5.90 -17.55 16.02
N ARG A 182 -6.43 -17.65 14.79
CA ARG A 182 -6.19 -18.75 13.83
C ARG A 182 -5.67 -18.19 12.54
N LEU A 183 -4.62 -18.81 11.97
CA LEU A 183 -4.08 -18.49 10.65
C LEU A 183 -4.77 -19.37 9.60
N ARG A 184 -5.30 -18.74 8.56
CA ARG A 184 -6.01 -19.39 7.45
C ARG A 184 -5.40 -18.95 6.13
N LYS A 185 -5.24 -19.89 5.21
CA LYS A 185 -4.86 -19.67 3.83
C LYS A 185 -6.11 -19.56 2.97
N TRP A 186 -6.08 -18.70 1.96
CA TRP A 186 -7.09 -18.65 0.91
C TRP A 186 -6.40 -18.47 -0.46
N GLU A 187 -7.10 -18.66 -1.55
CA GLU A 187 -6.58 -18.59 -2.91
C GLU A 187 -7.19 -17.39 -3.64
N THR A 188 -6.34 -16.54 -4.26
CA THR A 188 -6.80 -15.42 -5.08
C THR A 188 -7.30 -15.90 -6.44
N ASP A 189 -7.93 -14.99 -7.17
CA ASP A 189 -8.19 -15.16 -8.61
C ASP A 189 -6.90 -15.05 -9.43
N TRP A 190 -6.97 -15.26 -10.75
CA TRP A 190 -5.78 -15.15 -11.63
C TRP A 190 -5.13 -13.79 -11.50
N SER A 191 -5.93 -12.71 -11.48
CA SER A 191 -5.42 -11.38 -11.16
C SER A 191 -5.10 -11.27 -9.66
N SER A 192 -3.98 -11.82 -9.21
CA SER A 192 -3.44 -11.65 -7.84
C SER A 192 -2.84 -10.25 -7.70
N GLN A 193 -3.69 -9.23 -7.78
CA GLN A 193 -3.34 -7.79 -7.82
C GLN A 193 -4.14 -7.04 -6.77
N THR A 194 -3.52 -6.06 -6.12
CA THR A 194 -4.12 -5.25 -5.04
C THR A 194 -5.49 -4.67 -5.45
N GLY A 195 -5.60 -4.07 -6.64
CA GLY A 195 -6.84 -3.47 -7.11
C GLY A 195 -8.00 -4.46 -7.19
N ALA A 196 -7.79 -5.60 -7.86
CA ALA A 196 -8.80 -6.66 -8.01
C ALA A 196 -9.13 -7.33 -6.68
N CYS A 197 -8.11 -7.64 -5.86
CA CYS A 197 -8.31 -8.26 -4.55
C CYS A 197 -9.07 -7.33 -3.60
N GLN A 198 -8.71 -6.04 -3.54
CA GLN A 198 -9.42 -5.09 -2.68
C GLN A 198 -10.85 -4.82 -3.14
N ALA A 199 -11.12 -4.77 -4.45
CA ALA A 199 -12.50 -4.69 -4.95
C ALA A 199 -13.31 -5.89 -4.46
N GLY A 200 -12.79 -7.10 -4.60
CA GLY A 200 -13.41 -8.32 -4.07
C GLY A 200 -13.57 -8.32 -2.56
N LEU A 201 -12.55 -7.93 -1.78
CA LEU A 201 -12.57 -7.91 -0.31
C LEU A 201 -13.51 -6.83 0.25
N LEU A 202 -13.57 -5.65 -0.37
CA LEU A 202 -14.29 -4.48 0.14
C LEU A 202 -15.70 -4.33 -0.43
N HIS A 203 -15.94 -4.71 -1.69
CA HIS A 203 -17.24 -4.64 -2.34
C HIS A 203 -17.90 -6.00 -2.55
N GLY A 204 -17.13 -7.10 -2.51
CA GLY A 204 -17.62 -8.45 -2.81
C GLY A 204 -17.82 -8.69 -4.30
N ASP A 205 -17.21 -7.87 -5.13
CA ASP A 205 -17.24 -7.93 -6.59
C ASP A 205 -15.89 -7.43 -7.14
N ASN A 206 -15.22 -8.27 -7.92
CA ASN A 206 -14.03 -7.95 -8.71
C ASN A 206 -14.10 -8.51 -10.12
N ASP A 207 -15.32 -8.69 -10.63
CA ASP A 207 -15.54 -9.08 -12.02
C ASP A 207 -15.01 -8.00 -12.96
N ASP A 208 -14.51 -8.42 -14.12
CA ASP A 208 -13.97 -7.49 -15.12
C ASP A 208 -12.78 -6.63 -14.66
N MET A 209 -11.97 -7.18 -13.74
CA MET A 209 -10.67 -6.61 -13.33
C MET A 209 -9.53 -7.60 -13.70
N PRO A 210 -9.12 -7.66 -14.99
CA PRO A 210 -8.24 -8.72 -15.49
C PRO A 210 -6.78 -8.60 -14.98
N ALA A 211 -6.35 -7.40 -14.58
CA ALA A 211 -4.99 -7.13 -14.13
C ALA A 211 -4.90 -5.83 -13.31
N PHE A 212 -3.67 -5.40 -12.96
CA PHE A 212 -3.43 -4.09 -12.36
C PHE A 212 -3.65 -2.96 -13.37
N ARG A 213 -3.32 -3.21 -14.65
CA ARG A 213 -3.56 -2.30 -15.78
C ARG A 213 -3.99 -3.08 -17.02
N TRP A 214 -4.91 -2.51 -17.80
CA TRP A 214 -5.39 -3.08 -19.05
C TRP A 214 -5.91 -2.02 -19.99
N TRP A 215 -6.02 -2.36 -21.29
CA TRP A 215 -6.55 -1.47 -22.32
C TRP A 215 -8.07 -1.67 -22.47
N GLU A 216 -8.82 -0.59 -22.37
CA GLU A 216 -10.26 -0.59 -22.72
C GLU A 216 -10.46 0.03 -24.11
N LYS A 217 -10.88 -0.80 -25.07
CA LYS A 217 -10.99 -0.40 -26.49
C LYS A 217 -12.04 0.69 -26.68
N GLU A 218 -13.15 0.62 -25.96
CA GLU A 218 -14.25 1.59 -25.98
C GLU A 218 -13.81 2.96 -25.49
N ARG A 219 -12.89 3.01 -24.55
CA ARG A 219 -12.31 4.25 -24.04
C ARG A 219 -11.13 4.74 -24.88
N GLY A 220 -10.53 3.85 -25.68
CA GLY A 220 -9.30 4.13 -26.38
C GLY A 220 -8.12 4.47 -25.47
N ALA A 221 -8.11 3.94 -24.23
CA ALA A 221 -7.15 4.24 -23.20
C ALA A 221 -6.93 3.08 -22.22
N ALA A 222 -5.80 3.09 -21.54
CA ALA A 222 -5.55 2.19 -20.42
C ALA A 222 -6.34 2.58 -19.16
N ILE A 223 -6.71 1.58 -18.39
CA ILE A 223 -7.10 1.67 -16.97
C ILE A 223 -5.89 1.26 -16.12
N VAL A 224 -5.64 1.98 -15.03
CA VAL A 224 -4.63 1.66 -14.02
C VAL A 224 -5.25 1.78 -12.64
N THR A 225 -5.31 0.68 -11.89
CA THR A 225 -6.13 0.57 -10.67
C THR A 225 -5.73 1.52 -9.55
N ASN A 226 -4.47 1.92 -9.47
CA ASN A 226 -3.95 2.84 -8.45
C ASN A 226 -3.97 4.32 -8.89
N HIS A 227 -4.60 4.66 -10.02
CA HIS A 227 -4.84 6.05 -10.39
C HIS A 227 -6.16 6.55 -9.84
N PRO A 228 -6.22 7.71 -9.18
CA PRO A 228 -7.43 8.20 -8.53
C PRO A 228 -8.68 8.24 -9.42
N ARG A 229 -8.52 8.60 -10.71
CA ARG A 229 -9.63 8.67 -11.65
C ARG A 229 -10.15 7.28 -12.06
N ASP A 230 -9.23 6.35 -12.32
CA ASP A 230 -9.60 4.99 -12.70
C ASP A 230 -10.11 4.21 -11.49
N ALA A 231 -9.49 4.38 -10.32
CA ALA A 231 -9.98 3.80 -9.07
C ALA A 231 -11.41 4.25 -8.74
N GLU A 232 -11.73 5.54 -8.95
CA GLU A 232 -13.10 6.06 -8.79
C GLU A 232 -14.08 5.40 -9.77
N GLU A 233 -13.70 5.27 -11.02
CA GLU A 233 -14.53 4.61 -12.05
C GLU A 233 -14.71 3.13 -11.73
N LEU A 234 -13.65 2.43 -11.31
CA LEU A 234 -13.71 1.02 -10.92
C LEU A 234 -14.61 0.85 -9.68
N GLU A 235 -14.45 1.68 -8.65
CA GLU A 235 -15.35 1.60 -7.49
C GLU A 235 -16.81 1.84 -7.88
N ARG A 236 -17.08 2.78 -8.79
CA ARG A 236 -18.44 3.02 -9.31
C ARG A 236 -19.04 1.81 -10.04
N ARG A 237 -18.21 0.99 -10.70
CA ARG A 237 -18.65 -0.24 -11.40
C ARG A 237 -18.99 -1.36 -10.42
N HIS A 238 -18.20 -1.48 -9.33
CA HIS A 238 -18.28 -2.61 -8.39
C HIS A 238 -19.08 -2.32 -7.11
N SER A 239 -19.30 -1.04 -6.77
CA SER A 239 -20.09 -0.67 -5.60
C SER A 239 -21.59 -0.80 -5.86
N ASP A 240 -22.29 -1.46 -4.95
CA ASP A 240 -23.75 -1.46 -4.83
C ASP A 240 -24.24 -0.57 -3.66
N GLY A 241 -23.35 0.21 -3.06
CA GLY A 241 -23.61 1.06 -1.88
C GLY A 241 -23.60 0.29 -0.56
N ARG A 242 -23.25 -1.01 -0.55
CA ARG A 242 -23.25 -1.88 0.63
C ARG A 242 -21.91 -2.57 0.85
N GLY A 243 -20.82 -1.95 0.43
CA GLY A 243 -19.46 -2.43 0.69
C GLY A 243 -19.18 -2.70 2.17
N LEU A 244 -18.07 -3.35 2.45
CA LEU A 244 -17.70 -3.79 3.82
C LEU A 244 -17.69 -2.66 4.86
N LEU A 245 -17.49 -1.41 4.43
CA LEU A 245 -17.33 -0.25 5.29
C LEU A 245 -18.51 0.73 5.27
N HIS A 246 -19.61 0.41 4.58
CA HIS A 246 -20.73 1.32 4.36
C HIS A 246 -21.38 1.84 5.65
N ALA A 247 -21.42 1.03 6.71
CA ALA A 247 -22.10 1.33 7.96
C ALA A 247 -21.20 2.13 8.93
N ASP A 248 -20.93 3.40 8.65
CA ASP A 248 -20.07 4.31 9.43
C ASP A 248 -18.62 3.83 9.59
N GLY A 249 -18.14 3.03 8.60
CA GLY A 249 -16.79 2.49 8.60
C GLY A 249 -15.74 3.49 8.14
N ALA A 250 -14.46 3.11 8.27
CA ALA A 250 -13.32 3.91 7.87
C ALA A 250 -12.36 3.15 6.94
N SER A 251 -11.99 3.78 5.82
CA SER A 251 -11.02 3.29 4.82
C SER A 251 -9.74 4.13 4.90
N ARG A 252 -8.58 3.46 5.03
CA ARG A 252 -7.28 4.11 5.20
C ARG A 252 -6.24 3.52 4.27
N ALA A 253 -5.80 4.32 3.28
CA ALA A 253 -4.80 3.96 2.29
C ALA A 253 -5.15 2.67 1.52
N ASN A 254 -6.34 2.63 0.96
CA ASN A 254 -6.84 1.56 0.09
C ASN A 254 -6.99 2.08 -1.35
N ILE A 255 -7.09 1.19 -2.32
CA ILE A 255 -7.42 1.57 -3.69
C ILE A 255 -8.90 1.96 -3.77
N VAL A 256 -9.81 1.13 -3.25
CA VAL A 256 -11.24 1.40 -3.19
C VAL A 256 -11.71 1.66 -1.75
N SER A 257 -12.82 2.36 -1.58
CA SER A 257 -13.26 2.79 -0.25
C SER A 257 -14.09 1.75 0.51
N GLY A 258 -14.67 0.76 -0.19
CA GLY A 258 -15.65 -0.17 0.41
C GLY A 258 -16.89 0.55 0.93
N ASP A 259 -17.31 1.63 0.24
CA ASP A 259 -18.40 2.53 0.61
C ASP A 259 -18.23 3.24 1.96
N ALA A 260 -16.98 3.39 2.42
CA ALA A 260 -16.70 4.03 3.69
C ALA A 260 -17.06 5.52 3.69
N PRO A 261 -17.87 6.02 4.65
CA PRO A 261 -18.12 7.46 4.80
C PRO A 261 -16.88 8.22 5.33
N HIS A 262 -15.87 7.50 5.83
CA HIS A 262 -14.63 8.07 6.36
C HIS A 262 -13.41 7.49 5.63
N SER A 263 -12.94 8.17 4.57
CA SER A 263 -11.77 7.77 3.80
C SER A 263 -10.58 8.73 4.01
N MET A 264 -9.35 8.22 3.88
CA MET A 264 -8.10 8.99 3.86
C MET A 264 -7.04 8.22 3.10
N LEU A 265 -6.31 8.87 2.20
CA LEU A 265 -5.32 8.25 1.30
C LEU A 265 -5.95 7.11 0.47
N THR A 266 -7.25 7.15 0.21
CA THR A 266 -7.98 6.17 -0.57
C THR A 266 -8.09 6.67 -2.00
N MET A 267 -7.61 5.88 -2.98
CA MET A 267 -7.48 6.31 -4.38
C MET A 267 -8.80 6.74 -4.98
N SER A 268 -9.82 5.92 -4.88
CA SER A 268 -11.15 6.16 -5.46
C SER A 268 -11.84 7.42 -4.93
N THR A 269 -11.53 7.85 -3.71
CA THR A 269 -12.16 9.02 -3.09
C THR A 269 -11.29 10.28 -3.14
N ALA A 270 -10.05 10.20 -3.62
CA ALA A 270 -9.09 11.29 -3.63
C ALA A 270 -9.59 12.52 -4.41
N LEU A 271 -10.38 12.30 -5.48
CA LEU A 271 -10.93 13.37 -6.32
C LEU A 271 -12.22 13.98 -5.77
N HIS A 272 -12.98 13.33 -4.89
CA HIS A 272 -14.33 13.76 -4.46
C HIS A 272 -14.47 14.02 -2.96
N ARG A 273 -13.40 13.90 -2.21
CA ARG A 273 -13.44 14.15 -0.77
C ARG A 273 -13.89 15.57 -0.47
N ARG A 274 -15.07 15.73 0.17
CA ARG A 274 -15.67 17.03 0.52
C ARG A 274 -15.27 17.55 1.91
N ARG A 275 -14.56 16.77 2.72
CA ARG A 275 -14.17 17.16 4.08
C ARG A 275 -12.73 17.66 4.11
N PRO A 276 -12.46 18.78 4.84
CA PRO A 276 -11.09 19.27 4.98
C PRO A 276 -10.17 18.16 5.54
N ILE A 277 -9.04 17.95 4.87
CA ILE A 277 -7.97 17.03 5.28
C ILE A 277 -7.45 17.33 6.69
N GLY A 278 -7.64 18.57 7.14
CA GLY A 278 -6.96 19.15 8.28
C GLY A 278 -7.11 18.45 9.64
N LYS A 279 -8.11 17.61 9.88
CA LYS A 279 -8.32 17.06 11.23
C LYS A 279 -7.49 15.79 11.48
N ASP A 280 -7.42 14.89 10.53
CA ASP A 280 -6.73 13.61 10.68
C ASP A 280 -5.21 13.81 10.58
N TYR A 281 -4.76 14.55 9.56
CA TYR A 281 -3.36 14.95 9.40
C TYR A 281 -2.90 15.92 10.48
N THR A 282 -3.75 16.88 10.91
CA THR A 282 -3.39 17.85 11.96
C THR A 282 -3.12 17.17 13.29
N ALA A 283 -3.82 16.08 13.61
CA ALA A 283 -3.58 15.35 14.86
C ALA A 283 -2.17 14.76 14.92
N TYR A 284 -1.66 14.24 13.79
CA TYR A 284 -0.31 13.72 13.69
C TYR A 284 0.75 14.85 13.74
N PHE A 285 0.57 15.89 12.90
CA PHE A 285 1.52 17.00 12.78
C PHE A 285 1.45 18.01 13.93
N ALA A 286 0.44 17.91 14.80
CA ALA A 286 0.35 18.78 16.00
C ALA A 286 1.43 18.50 17.05
N ARG A 287 2.27 17.47 16.86
CA ARG A 287 3.38 17.14 17.75
C ARG A 287 4.71 17.56 17.12
N PRO A 288 5.43 18.51 17.70
CA PRO A 288 6.69 19.01 17.14
C PRO A 288 7.73 17.89 17.00
N TYR A 289 7.88 17.05 18.02
CA TYR A 289 8.83 15.94 18.00
C TYR A 289 8.42 14.77 17.08
N ALA A 290 7.13 14.56 16.79
CA ALA A 290 6.70 13.51 15.87
C ALA A 290 7.25 13.77 14.47
N VAL A 291 7.18 15.02 13.99
CA VAL A 291 7.71 15.39 12.67
C VAL A 291 9.23 15.25 12.60
N ALA A 292 9.94 15.77 13.63
CA ALA A 292 11.39 15.66 13.69
C ALA A 292 11.86 14.19 13.79
N ARG A 293 11.15 13.38 14.59
CA ARG A 293 11.39 11.94 14.68
C ARG A 293 11.16 11.25 13.32
N THR A 294 10.03 11.54 12.65
CA THR A 294 9.74 10.97 11.33
C THR A 294 10.83 11.31 10.33
N PHE A 295 11.32 12.55 10.35
CA PHE A 295 12.45 12.95 9.50
C PHE A 295 13.72 12.16 9.78
N VAL A 296 14.09 12.00 11.05
CA VAL A 296 15.25 11.17 11.45
C VAL A 296 15.07 9.72 10.98
N LEU A 297 13.87 9.15 11.16
CA LEU A 297 13.56 7.80 10.70
C LEU A 297 13.61 7.68 9.16
N VAL A 298 13.13 8.68 8.43
CA VAL A 298 13.25 8.74 6.95
C VAL A 298 14.72 8.74 6.53
N LEU A 299 15.56 9.57 7.14
CA LEU A 299 17.00 9.57 6.84
C LEU A 299 17.66 8.24 7.18
N ALA A 300 17.30 7.65 8.32
CA ALA A 300 17.80 6.33 8.73
C ALA A 300 17.37 5.24 7.73
N GLU A 301 16.13 5.29 7.23
CA GLU A 301 15.62 4.34 6.25
C GLU A 301 16.31 4.51 4.88
N VAL A 302 16.51 5.75 4.42
CA VAL A 302 17.30 6.03 3.20
C VAL A 302 18.72 5.46 3.32
N VAL A 303 19.37 5.64 4.47
CA VAL A 303 20.72 5.08 4.72
C VAL A 303 20.67 3.55 4.76
N ARG A 304 19.65 2.96 5.41
CA ARG A 304 19.46 1.51 5.50
C ARG A 304 19.28 0.90 4.13
N GLU A 305 18.38 1.47 3.30
CA GLU A 305 18.17 1.04 1.92
C GLU A 305 19.46 1.10 1.09
N ARG A 306 20.17 2.20 1.18
CA ARG A 306 21.45 2.38 0.45
C ARG A 306 22.52 1.37 0.89
N ARG A 307 22.55 1.00 2.16
CA ARG A 307 23.44 -0.05 2.69
C ARG A 307 23.01 -1.44 2.23
N ALA A 308 21.72 -1.75 2.28
CA ALA A 308 21.16 -3.02 1.83
C ALA A 308 21.42 -3.25 0.34
N ALA A 309 21.13 -2.24 -0.51
CA ALA A 309 21.39 -2.31 -1.94
C ALA A 309 22.88 -2.56 -2.27
N ARG A 310 23.78 -1.83 -1.58
CA ARG A 310 25.24 -2.03 -1.77
C ARG A 310 25.71 -3.40 -1.26
N ALA A 311 25.15 -3.90 -0.16
CA ALA A 311 25.47 -5.22 0.36
C ALA A 311 25.06 -6.32 -0.63
N GLN A 312 23.85 -6.26 -1.18
CA GLN A 312 23.41 -7.22 -2.20
C GLN A 312 24.30 -7.23 -3.44
N VAL A 313 24.78 -6.07 -3.90
CA VAL A 313 25.72 -5.99 -5.02
C VAL A 313 27.09 -6.56 -4.65
N ARG A 314 27.64 -6.17 -3.49
CA ARG A 314 28.95 -6.63 -3.01
C ARG A 314 29.00 -8.14 -2.81
N ASP A 315 27.92 -8.70 -2.23
CA ASP A 315 27.85 -10.11 -1.84
C ASP A 315 27.24 -10.99 -2.96
N ASP A 316 27.07 -10.41 -4.16
CA ASP A 316 26.44 -11.01 -5.37
C ASP A 316 25.13 -11.76 -5.09
N VAL A 317 24.29 -11.20 -4.24
CA VAL A 317 22.99 -11.77 -3.91
C VAL A 317 22.09 -11.75 -5.14
N ARG A 318 21.54 -12.91 -5.52
CA ARG A 318 20.64 -13.11 -6.67
C ARG A 318 19.32 -13.75 -6.23
N PRO A 319 18.19 -13.48 -6.91
CA PRO A 319 17.99 -12.42 -7.92
C PRO A 319 18.07 -11.01 -7.32
N ARG A 320 18.37 -10.01 -8.12
CA ARG A 320 18.37 -8.60 -7.73
C ARG A 320 18.12 -7.68 -8.92
N ILE A 321 17.54 -6.52 -8.66
CA ILE A 321 17.38 -5.42 -9.63
C ILE A 321 18.20 -4.20 -9.22
N ALA A 322 18.39 -3.27 -10.16
CA ALA A 322 19.07 -2.01 -9.90
C ALA A 322 18.16 -1.07 -9.11
N ARG A 323 18.54 -0.74 -7.87
CA ARG A 323 17.78 0.17 -6.99
C ARG A 323 18.31 1.61 -7.12
N SER A 324 17.47 2.52 -7.62
CA SER A 324 17.82 3.92 -7.86
C SER A 324 18.03 4.70 -6.55
N ARG A 325 18.64 5.92 -6.68
CA ARG A 325 18.75 6.80 -5.49
C ARG A 325 17.40 7.37 -5.06
N SER A 326 16.51 7.62 -6.03
CA SER A 326 15.15 8.10 -5.78
C SER A 326 14.31 7.05 -5.06
N TYR A 327 14.47 5.78 -5.40
CA TYR A 327 13.78 4.68 -4.74
C TYR A 327 13.96 4.68 -3.21
N ALA A 328 15.16 5.00 -2.71
CA ALA A 328 15.39 5.07 -1.27
C ALA A 328 14.47 6.08 -0.55
N PHE A 329 14.07 7.17 -1.21
CA PHE A 329 13.13 8.16 -0.66
C PHE A 329 11.68 7.68 -0.78
N VAL A 330 11.32 7.03 -1.90
CA VAL A 330 9.99 6.44 -2.10
C VAL A 330 9.73 5.35 -1.07
N ARG A 331 10.68 4.43 -0.91
CA ARG A 331 10.65 3.42 0.14
C ARG A 331 10.49 4.05 1.54
N ALA A 332 11.27 5.07 1.87
CA ALA A 332 11.17 5.74 3.17
C ALA A 332 9.81 6.44 3.35
N TRP A 333 9.19 6.94 2.29
CA TRP A 333 7.82 7.46 2.33
C TRP A 333 6.84 6.36 2.74
N GLY A 334 6.78 5.25 2.03
CA GLY A 334 5.84 4.15 2.30
C GLY A 334 6.07 3.48 3.65
N THR A 335 7.34 3.17 3.98
CA THR A 335 7.70 2.43 5.19
C THR A 335 7.65 3.27 6.48
N ILE A 336 7.78 4.59 6.41
CA ILE A 336 7.82 5.47 7.60
C ILE A 336 6.65 6.45 7.60
N VAL A 337 6.56 7.34 6.59
CA VAL A 337 5.62 8.48 6.64
C VAL A 337 4.18 8.00 6.50
N GLN A 338 3.89 7.26 5.44
CA GLN A 338 2.54 6.75 5.16
C GLN A 338 2.09 5.81 6.27
N ARG A 339 2.91 4.85 6.68
CA ARG A 339 2.63 3.93 7.79
C ARG A 339 2.28 4.67 9.09
N ASP A 340 3.07 5.67 9.49
CA ASP A 340 2.83 6.41 10.72
C ASP A 340 1.52 7.23 10.65
N LEU A 341 1.21 7.81 9.48
CA LEU A 341 -0.07 8.48 9.23
C LEU A 341 -1.25 7.52 9.31
N GLN A 342 -1.13 6.32 8.72
CA GLN A 342 -2.15 5.28 8.76
C GLN A 342 -2.42 4.82 10.19
N VAL A 343 -1.37 4.48 10.95
CA VAL A 343 -1.50 4.05 12.35
C VAL A 343 -2.18 5.15 13.18
N ALA A 344 -1.81 6.41 12.97
CA ALA A 344 -2.42 7.54 13.66
C ALA A 344 -3.92 7.66 13.33
N ALA A 345 -4.29 7.50 12.06
CA ALA A 345 -5.69 7.56 11.63
C ALA A 345 -6.51 6.39 12.17
N VAL A 346 -5.99 5.16 12.08
CA VAL A 346 -6.65 3.95 12.62
C VAL A 346 -6.86 4.06 14.13
N VAL A 347 -5.86 4.52 14.89
CA VAL A 347 -6.01 4.77 16.34
C VAL A 347 -7.08 5.83 16.60
N GLY A 348 -7.14 6.88 15.76
CA GLY A 348 -8.20 7.91 15.83
C GLY A 348 -9.60 7.32 15.62
N ASP A 349 -9.78 6.44 14.64
CA ASP A 349 -11.05 5.76 14.34
C ASP A 349 -11.47 4.79 15.45
N VAL A 350 -10.51 4.02 15.98
CA VAL A 350 -10.70 3.15 17.14
C VAL A 350 -11.21 3.94 18.35
N LEU A 351 -10.58 5.07 18.66
CA LEU A 351 -10.98 5.94 19.77
C LEU A 351 -12.29 6.70 19.48
N ALA A 352 -12.67 6.87 18.22
CA ALA A 352 -13.98 7.38 17.83
C ALA A 352 -15.09 6.32 17.94
N GLY A 353 -14.75 5.05 18.08
CA GLY A 353 -15.70 3.94 18.16
C GLY A 353 -16.29 3.54 16.81
N ARG A 354 -15.52 3.65 15.71
CA ARG A 354 -15.99 3.23 14.37
C ARG A 354 -16.29 1.73 14.35
N PRO A 355 -17.40 1.28 13.74
CA PRO A 355 -17.78 -0.14 13.74
C PRO A 355 -16.82 -1.01 12.96
N THR A 356 -16.34 -0.53 11.83
CA THR A 356 -15.46 -1.27 10.90
C THR A 356 -14.37 -0.35 10.40
N ILE A 357 -13.13 -0.81 10.45
CA ILE A 357 -11.96 -0.05 10.00
C ILE A 357 -11.14 -0.98 9.11
N TYR A 358 -10.72 -0.50 7.94
CA TYR A 358 -9.85 -1.25 7.03
C TYR A 358 -8.69 -0.37 6.59
N THR A 359 -7.46 -0.91 6.66
CA THR A 359 -6.24 -0.22 6.23
C THR A 359 -5.26 -1.19 5.60
N THR A 360 -4.59 -0.73 4.52
CA THR A 360 -3.58 -1.50 3.77
C THR A 360 -2.19 -0.93 4.01
N PHE A 361 -1.32 -1.74 4.60
CA PHE A 361 0.10 -1.43 4.76
C PHE A 361 0.91 -1.94 3.56
N LEU A 362 1.21 -1.06 2.62
CA LEU A 362 1.93 -1.41 1.38
C LEU A 362 3.45 -1.61 1.57
N ALA A 363 3.99 -1.28 2.74
CA ALA A 363 5.43 -1.23 2.97
C ALA A 363 6.17 -2.55 2.72
N TYR A 364 5.54 -3.71 3.01
CA TYR A 364 6.16 -5.01 2.78
C TYR A 364 6.22 -5.33 1.28
N ASP A 365 5.11 -5.15 0.57
CA ASP A 365 5.00 -5.38 -0.88
C ASP A 365 6.05 -4.59 -1.66
N GLU A 366 6.11 -3.29 -1.43
CA GLU A 366 7.08 -2.36 -2.03
C GLU A 366 8.54 -2.80 -1.84
N VAL A 367 8.89 -3.22 -0.63
CA VAL A 367 10.26 -3.65 -0.33
C VAL A 367 10.54 -5.04 -0.90
N ALA A 368 9.57 -5.95 -0.88
CA ALA A 368 9.70 -7.28 -1.43
C ALA A 368 9.87 -7.26 -2.95
N HIS A 369 9.18 -6.38 -3.67
CA HIS A 369 9.37 -6.14 -5.10
C HIS A 369 10.82 -5.85 -5.47
N HIS A 370 11.49 -5.00 -4.70
CA HIS A 370 12.85 -4.55 -5.01
C HIS A 370 13.96 -5.41 -4.41
N SER A 371 13.67 -6.10 -3.32
CA SER A 371 14.67 -6.82 -2.52
C SER A 371 14.53 -8.33 -2.58
N GLY A 372 13.29 -8.83 -2.64
CA GLY A 372 12.89 -10.22 -2.52
C GLY A 372 12.10 -10.49 -1.24
N ILE A 373 11.18 -11.46 -1.34
CA ILE A 373 10.10 -11.69 -0.37
C ILE A 373 10.56 -12.09 1.05
N GLU A 374 11.71 -12.74 1.18
CA GLU A 374 12.28 -13.21 2.46
C GLU A 374 13.67 -12.61 2.75
N ARG A 375 14.04 -11.54 2.06
CA ARG A 375 15.28 -10.84 2.36
C ARG A 375 15.21 -10.12 3.69
N HIS A 376 16.37 -9.95 4.31
CA HIS A 376 16.49 -9.34 5.64
C HIS A 376 15.79 -7.97 5.73
N ASP A 377 15.83 -7.16 4.70
CA ASP A 377 15.19 -5.84 4.67
C ASP A 377 13.66 -5.93 4.53
N ALA A 378 13.11 -6.87 3.75
CA ALA A 378 11.66 -7.13 3.70
C ALA A 378 11.14 -7.67 5.05
N LEU A 379 11.85 -8.64 5.65
CA LEU A 379 11.48 -9.16 6.97
C LEU A 379 11.67 -8.12 8.10
N ALA A 380 12.58 -7.16 7.94
CA ALA A 380 12.69 -6.04 8.88
C ALA A 380 11.47 -5.11 8.81
N VAL A 381 10.92 -4.86 7.61
CA VAL A 381 9.67 -4.11 7.46
C VAL A 381 8.51 -4.87 8.09
N LEU A 382 8.40 -6.18 7.87
CA LEU A 382 7.38 -7.01 8.52
C LEU A 382 7.46 -6.93 10.05
N ARG A 383 8.67 -6.96 10.63
CA ARG A 383 8.89 -6.78 12.07
C ARG A 383 8.45 -5.39 12.57
N ASP A 384 8.65 -4.37 11.76
CA ASP A 384 8.19 -3.02 12.07
C ASP A 384 6.65 -2.95 12.04
N LEU A 385 5.99 -3.57 11.04
CA LEU A 385 4.53 -3.67 10.97
C LEU A 385 3.95 -4.46 12.15
N ASP A 386 4.56 -5.58 12.53
CA ASP A 386 4.18 -6.37 13.71
C ASP A 386 4.15 -5.50 15.00
N ARG A 387 5.10 -4.57 15.16
CA ARG A 387 5.08 -3.59 16.27
C ARG A 387 3.95 -2.57 16.15
N GLN A 388 3.64 -2.08 14.94
CA GLN A 388 2.53 -1.15 14.74
C GLN A 388 1.17 -1.80 15.01
N ILE A 389 1.00 -3.06 14.66
CA ILE A 389 -0.21 -3.84 14.97
C ILE A 389 -0.45 -3.90 16.48
N VAL A 390 0.60 -4.10 17.28
CA VAL A 390 0.49 -4.06 18.75
C VAL A 390 0.05 -2.68 19.26
N ARG A 391 0.54 -1.60 18.66
CA ARG A 391 0.10 -0.23 19.03
C ARG A 391 -1.40 -0.04 18.80
N ILE A 392 -1.91 -0.52 17.66
CA ILE A 392 -3.34 -0.48 17.36
C ILE A 392 -4.10 -1.38 18.36
N ALA A 393 -3.60 -2.59 18.63
CA ALA A 393 -4.21 -3.51 19.62
C ALA A 393 -4.30 -2.89 21.02
N THR A 394 -3.28 -2.14 21.43
CA THR A 394 -3.31 -1.43 22.72
C THR A 394 -4.35 -0.30 22.72
N ALA A 395 -4.47 0.44 21.62
CA ALA A 395 -5.53 1.46 21.49
C ALA A 395 -6.95 0.85 21.56
N CYS A 396 -7.14 -0.33 20.99
CA CYS A 396 -8.40 -1.06 21.05
C CYS A 396 -8.81 -1.43 22.48
N ALA A 397 -7.85 -1.67 23.39
CA ALA A 397 -8.15 -1.98 24.79
C ALA A 397 -8.74 -0.79 25.58
N GLU A 398 -8.58 0.44 25.10
CA GLU A 398 -9.09 1.67 25.73
C GLU A 398 -10.21 2.33 24.90
N ALA A 399 -10.69 1.64 23.88
CA ALA A 399 -11.70 2.15 22.96
C ALA A 399 -13.12 2.18 23.60
N PRO A 400 -14.03 3.03 23.07
CA PRO A 400 -15.40 3.13 23.55
C PRO A 400 -16.29 1.95 23.12
N ARG A 401 -15.73 1.00 22.34
CA ARG A 401 -16.33 -0.31 22.02
C ARG A 401 -15.27 -1.38 22.02
N PRO A 402 -15.61 -2.65 22.28
CA PRO A 402 -14.67 -3.75 22.09
C PRO A 402 -14.34 -3.94 20.60
N TYR A 403 -13.11 -4.37 20.30
CA TYR A 403 -12.71 -4.64 18.92
C TYR A 403 -12.17 -6.06 18.74
N ARG A 404 -12.43 -6.63 17.57
CA ARG A 404 -11.79 -7.80 17.00
C ARG A 404 -10.75 -7.36 16.00
N LEU A 405 -9.51 -7.83 16.12
CA LEU A 405 -8.42 -7.51 15.20
C LEU A 405 -8.25 -8.65 14.22
N VAL A 406 -8.27 -8.34 12.95
CA VAL A 406 -8.00 -9.27 11.84
C VAL A 406 -6.78 -8.75 11.08
N VAL A 407 -5.76 -9.58 10.93
CA VAL A 407 -4.61 -9.28 10.07
C VAL A 407 -4.73 -10.17 8.83
N LEU A 408 -4.58 -9.59 7.65
CA LEU A 408 -4.74 -10.32 6.41
C LEU A 408 -3.75 -9.83 5.35
N SER A 409 -3.69 -10.53 4.24
CA SER A 409 -3.16 -10.02 2.97
C SER A 409 -4.18 -10.24 1.86
N ASP A 410 -4.09 -9.42 0.84
CA ASP A 410 -4.93 -9.44 -0.34
C ASP A 410 -4.41 -10.45 -1.39
N HIS A 411 -3.10 -10.55 -1.54
CA HIS A 411 -2.36 -11.55 -2.32
C HIS A 411 -1.03 -11.88 -1.67
N GLY A 412 -0.25 -12.76 -2.27
CA GLY A 412 1.14 -12.97 -1.94
C GLY A 412 2.08 -12.47 -3.03
N GLN A 413 3.35 -12.74 -2.88
CA GLN A 413 4.36 -12.59 -3.93
C GLN A 413 5.12 -13.90 -4.11
N SER A 414 5.56 -14.17 -5.34
CA SER A 414 6.58 -15.18 -5.69
C SER A 414 7.88 -14.48 -6.05
N GLN A 415 9.02 -15.14 -5.86
CA GLN A 415 10.34 -14.56 -6.12
C GLN A 415 10.93 -15.15 -7.40
N GLY A 416 11.77 -14.37 -8.09
CA GLY A 416 12.56 -14.88 -9.19
C GLY A 416 13.42 -13.80 -9.88
N GLU A 417 14.23 -14.22 -10.84
CA GLU A 417 14.87 -13.29 -11.76
C GLU A 417 13.84 -12.65 -12.66
N THR A 418 14.02 -11.36 -13.00
CA THR A 418 13.16 -10.71 -13.98
C THR A 418 13.23 -11.42 -15.32
N PHE A 419 12.17 -11.34 -16.13
CA PHE A 419 12.15 -11.94 -17.47
C PHE A 419 13.34 -11.43 -18.30
N ARG A 420 13.63 -10.14 -18.20
CA ARG A 420 14.77 -9.50 -18.87
C ARG A 420 16.12 -10.03 -18.40
N ASP A 421 16.32 -10.18 -17.08
CA ASP A 421 17.60 -10.69 -16.57
C ASP A 421 17.84 -12.15 -16.98
N ARG A 422 16.77 -12.97 -17.02
CA ARG A 422 16.87 -14.39 -17.32
C ARG A 422 17.01 -14.68 -18.82
N TYR A 423 16.34 -13.90 -19.68
CA TYR A 423 16.27 -14.18 -21.12
C TYR A 423 16.94 -13.13 -22.01
N GLY A 424 17.35 -11.99 -21.45
CA GLY A 424 18.03 -10.91 -22.19
C GLY A 424 17.08 -10.01 -22.98
N GLU A 425 15.76 -10.22 -22.91
CA GLU A 425 14.73 -9.43 -23.57
C GLU A 425 13.49 -9.22 -22.68
N THR A 426 12.73 -8.19 -22.95
CA THR A 426 11.45 -7.91 -22.30
C THR A 426 10.29 -8.57 -23.06
N LEU A 427 9.10 -8.68 -22.43
CA LEU A 427 7.89 -9.11 -23.13
C LEU A 427 7.58 -8.20 -24.34
N GLU A 428 7.80 -6.89 -24.21
CA GLU A 428 7.66 -5.93 -25.32
C GLU A 428 8.60 -6.26 -26.46
N GLU A 429 9.89 -6.48 -26.18
CA GLU A 429 10.90 -6.79 -27.20
C GLU A 429 10.57 -8.10 -27.92
N LEU A 430 10.10 -9.12 -27.18
CA LEU A 430 9.61 -10.38 -27.75
C LEU A 430 8.41 -10.15 -28.69
N VAL A 431 7.40 -9.41 -28.25
CA VAL A 431 6.22 -9.07 -29.08
C VAL A 431 6.64 -8.28 -30.31
N ARG A 432 7.50 -7.27 -30.14
CA ARG A 432 8.01 -6.43 -31.23
C ARG A 432 8.77 -7.23 -32.27
N SER A 433 9.57 -8.21 -31.87
CA SER A 433 10.32 -9.07 -32.76
C SER A 433 9.42 -10.00 -33.61
N ALA A 434 8.25 -10.31 -33.09
CA ALA A 434 7.25 -11.17 -33.76
C ALA A 434 6.26 -10.41 -34.66
N CYS A 435 6.22 -9.08 -34.54
CA CYS A 435 5.37 -8.19 -35.34
C CYS A 435 6.17 -7.53 -36.49
N ASP A 436 5.48 -6.75 -37.33
CA ASP A 436 6.14 -5.97 -38.37
C ASP A 436 6.95 -4.82 -37.76
N PRO A 437 8.14 -4.48 -38.31
CA PRO A 437 9.03 -3.43 -37.76
C PRO A 437 8.37 -2.05 -37.65
N ASP A 438 7.40 -1.76 -38.51
CA ASP A 438 6.70 -0.47 -38.56
C ASP A 438 5.45 -0.42 -37.67
N SER A 439 5.12 -1.51 -36.97
CA SER A 439 3.95 -1.55 -36.09
C SER A 439 4.07 -0.57 -34.92
N THR A 440 3.02 0.21 -34.68
CA THR A 440 2.97 1.14 -33.55
C THR A 440 2.58 0.40 -32.27
N ILE A 441 3.53 0.21 -31.37
CA ILE A 441 3.34 -0.49 -30.11
C ILE A 441 3.42 0.51 -28.96
N THR A 442 2.39 0.55 -28.10
CA THR A 442 2.41 1.26 -26.83
C THR A 442 2.75 0.28 -25.72
N VAL A 443 3.63 0.69 -24.80
CA VAL A 443 4.07 -0.11 -23.68
C VAL A 443 3.78 0.62 -22.39
N GLU A 444 3.19 -0.07 -21.45
CA GLU A 444 2.94 0.42 -20.10
C GLU A 444 3.37 -0.65 -19.09
N GLY A 445 4.14 -0.23 -18.08
CA GLY A 445 4.66 -1.08 -17.00
C GLY A 445 5.58 -0.31 -16.07
N GLY A 446 5.74 -0.80 -14.85
CA GLY A 446 6.75 -0.33 -13.91
C GLY A 446 6.37 0.94 -13.17
N ASP A 447 5.30 0.94 -12.41
CA ASP A 447 4.98 1.99 -11.44
C ASP A 447 5.33 1.60 -10.02
N ASP A 448 5.63 2.64 -9.26
CA ASP A 448 5.96 2.62 -7.84
C ASP A 448 4.66 2.94 -7.07
N ASP A 449 4.04 1.95 -6.43
CA ASP A 449 2.79 2.12 -5.69
C ASP A 449 2.87 3.21 -4.63
N ALA A 450 4.02 3.33 -3.97
CA ALA A 450 4.24 4.39 -2.99
C ALA A 450 4.16 5.79 -3.61
N LEU A 451 4.58 5.97 -4.89
CA LEU A 451 4.40 7.23 -5.62
C LEU A 451 2.93 7.50 -5.97
N ALA A 452 2.15 6.48 -6.30
CA ALA A 452 0.72 6.63 -6.55
C ALA A 452 -0.02 7.09 -5.29
N TYR A 453 0.26 6.49 -4.12
CA TYR A 453 -0.31 6.94 -2.84
C TYR A 453 0.15 8.35 -2.45
N LEU A 454 1.39 8.72 -2.72
CA LEU A 454 1.86 10.10 -2.55
C LEU A 454 1.09 11.06 -3.48
N SER A 455 0.88 10.66 -4.73
CA SER A 455 0.10 11.42 -5.72
C SER A 455 -1.35 11.60 -5.27
N ALA A 456 -2.00 10.55 -4.74
CA ALA A 456 -3.34 10.61 -4.16
C ALA A 456 -3.41 11.57 -2.95
N GLY A 457 -2.47 11.46 -2.02
CA GLY A 457 -2.37 12.36 -0.86
C GLY A 457 -2.20 13.82 -1.26
N LEU A 458 -1.34 14.10 -2.25
CA LEU A 458 -1.16 15.45 -2.80
C LEU A 458 -2.42 15.94 -3.55
N THR A 459 -3.13 15.05 -4.22
CA THR A 459 -4.41 15.33 -4.88
C THR A 459 -5.46 15.72 -3.85
N GLU A 460 -5.61 14.97 -2.76
CA GLU A 460 -6.50 15.31 -1.65
C GLU A 460 -6.18 16.70 -1.07
N VAL A 461 -4.89 17.00 -0.80
CA VAL A 461 -4.45 18.32 -0.28
C VAL A 461 -4.71 19.43 -1.30
N ALA A 462 -4.43 19.21 -2.59
CA ALA A 462 -4.60 20.21 -3.64
C ALA A 462 -6.05 20.69 -3.80
N ARG A 463 -7.02 19.87 -3.42
CA ARG A 463 -8.46 20.20 -3.52
C ARG A 463 -9.01 21.01 -2.35
N ASP A 464 -8.26 21.10 -1.26
CA ASP A 464 -8.67 21.92 -0.11
C ASP A 464 -8.47 23.42 -0.41
N ASP A 465 -9.47 24.25 -0.06
CA ASP A 465 -9.41 25.73 -0.24
C ASP A 465 -8.54 26.43 0.80
N THR A 466 -7.75 25.67 1.55
CA THR A 466 -6.78 26.20 2.51
C THR A 466 -5.56 26.83 1.81
N ALA A 467 -4.75 27.56 2.57
CA ALA A 467 -3.42 28.00 2.11
C ALA A 467 -2.58 26.80 1.63
N ALA A 468 -2.79 25.64 2.27
CA ALA A 468 -2.28 24.34 1.93
C ALA A 468 -2.54 23.94 0.50
N GLY A 469 -3.79 23.85 0.15
CA GLY A 469 -4.22 23.45 -1.17
C GLY A 469 -3.70 24.39 -2.24
N ARG A 470 -3.65 25.70 -1.95
CA ARG A 470 -3.07 26.71 -2.87
C ARG A 470 -1.60 26.48 -3.15
N THR A 471 -0.81 26.18 -2.11
CA THR A 471 0.63 25.93 -2.25
C THR A 471 0.90 24.63 -3.04
N VAL A 472 0.15 23.55 -2.74
CA VAL A 472 0.26 22.30 -3.50
C VAL A 472 -0.14 22.50 -4.95
N ARG A 473 -1.23 23.23 -5.21
CA ARG A 473 -1.65 23.60 -6.58
C ARG A 473 -0.58 24.34 -7.37
N LEU A 474 0.13 25.27 -6.73
CA LEU A 474 1.24 25.99 -7.37
C LEU A 474 2.44 25.11 -7.62
N ALA A 475 2.86 24.33 -6.64
CA ALA A 475 4.04 23.47 -6.73
C ALA A 475 3.86 22.30 -7.70
N THR A 476 2.63 21.80 -7.90
CA THR A 476 2.31 20.67 -8.78
C THR A 476 1.64 21.10 -10.09
N ARG A 477 1.67 22.39 -10.46
CA ARG A 477 0.94 22.94 -11.61
C ARG A 477 1.21 22.16 -12.92
N GLU A 478 2.48 21.82 -13.18
CA GLU A 478 2.92 21.11 -14.38
C GLU A 478 2.67 19.59 -14.32
N ARG A 479 2.28 19.08 -13.15
CA ARG A 479 2.04 17.66 -12.87
C ARG A 479 0.59 17.37 -12.53
N ARG A 480 -0.31 18.23 -12.96
CA ARG A 480 -1.76 18.10 -12.70
C ARG A 480 -2.54 18.02 -14.00
N ALA A 481 -3.44 17.02 -14.05
CA ALA A 481 -4.49 16.96 -15.06
C ALA A 481 -5.81 16.54 -14.41
N ASP A 482 -6.90 17.12 -14.89
CA ASP A 482 -8.26 16.82 -14.44
C ASP A 482 -8.46 16.83 -12.91
N GLY A 483 -7.64 17.63 -12.22
CA GLY A 483 -7.69 17.78 -10.76
C GLY A 483 -6.79 16.80 -9.99
N ALA A 484 -6.24 15.77 -10.61
CA ALA A 484 -5.28 14.85 -10.00
C ALA A 484 -3.83 15.34 -10.12
N VAL A 485 -2.99 14.99 -9.15
CA VAL A 485 -1.53 15.15 -9.22
C VAL A 485 -0.95 13.81 -9.66
N ALA A 486 -0.09 13.80 -10.67
CA ALA A 486 0.63 12.63 -11.15
C ALA A 486 2.15 12.84 -10.98
N LEU A 487 2.73 12.12 -10.04
CA LEU A 487 4.18 12.09 -9.82
C LEU A 487 4.84 10.94 -10.57
N ASP A 488 4.11 9.87 -10.77
CA ASP A 488 4.47 8.65 -11.47
C ASP A 488 4.54 8.83 -13.00
N SER A 489 5.11 7.84 -13.69
CA SER A 489 5.29 7.87 -15.14
C SER A 489 3.99 7.61 -15.89
N ASP A 490 3.14 6.72 -15.39
CA ASP A 490 1.89 6.30 -16.02
C ASP A 490 0.83 7.40 -15.89
N GLY A 491 0.68 8.03 -14.72
CA GLY A 491 -0.18 9.20 -14.58
C GLY A 491 0.20 10.35 -15.50
N ARG A 492 1.50 10.56 -15.75
CA ARG A 492 1.97 11.56 -16.72
C ARG A 492 1.67 11.17 -18.16
N ARG A 493 1.76 9.89 -18.51
CA ARG A 493 1.40 9.36 -19.85
C ARG A 493 -0.10 9.46 -20.08
N GLN A 494 -0.91 9.10 -19.10
CA GLN A 494 -2.38 9.22 -19.16
C GLN A 494 -2.81 10.68 -19.37
N ILE A 495 -2.15 11.64 -18.72
CA ILE A 495 -2.32 13.08 -18.97
C ILE A 495 -2.04 13.43 -20.44
N GLN A 496 -1.00 12.85 -21.03
CA GLN A 496 -0.62 13.10 -22.42
C GLN A 496 -1.53 12.38 -23.43
N GLN A 497 -2.08 11.22 -23.08
CA GLN A 497 -3.00 10.45 -23.95
C GLN A 497 -4.35 11.14 -24.13
N THR A 498 -4.83 11.88 -23.12
CA THR A 498 -6.08 12.69 -23.22
C THR A 498 -6.00 13.81 -24.29
N HIS A 499 -4.82 14.06 -24.86
CA HIS A 499 -4.59 15.15 -25.83
C HIS A 499 -4.38 14.69 -27.28
N GLY A 500 -5.08 13.62 -27.72
CA GLY A 500 -5.24 13.34 -29.16
C GLY A 500 -4.11 12.54 -29.81
N LYS A 501 -3.54 11.54 -29.13
CA LYS A 501 -2.65 10.57 -29.75
C LYS A 501 -3.41 9.58 -30.64
N GLU A 502 -2.75 9.17 -31.70
CA GLU A 502 -3.21 8.10 -32.60
C GLU A 502 -3.33 6.78 -31.83
N ILE A 503 -4.44 6.06 -32.00
CA ILE A 503 -4.67 4.75 -31.36
C ILE A 503 -3.57 3.79 -31.85
N PRO A 504 -2.80 3.14 -30.96
CA PRO A 504 -1.72 2.22 -31.36
C PRO A 504 -2.32 0.97 -32.04
N GLU A 505 -1.48 0.27 -32.79
CA GLU A 505 -1.87 -1.04 -33.37
C GLU A 505 -1.89 -2.13 -32.29
N LEU A 506 -0.87 -2.14 -31.45
CA LEU A 506 -0.74 -3.04 -30.31
C LEU A 506 -0.52 -2.26 -29.02
N SER A 507 -1.09 -2.76 -27.95
CA SER A 507 -0.77 -2.37 -26.57
C SER A 507 -0.20 -3.59 -25.85
N VAL A 508 0.99 -3.43 -25.25
CA VAL A 508 1.64 -4.45 -24.42
C VAL A 508 1.77 -3.90 -23.01
N MET A 509 1.13 -4.55 -22.06
CA MET A 509 1.12 -4.13 -20.67
C MET A 509 1.67 -5.25 -19.79
N ALA A 510 2.66 -4.95 -18.97
CA ALA A 510 3.13 -5.82 -17.93
C ALA A 510 2.41 -5.52 -16.61
N SER A 511 2.09 -6.56 -15.86
CA SER A 511 1.45 -6.52 -14.54
C SER A 511 2.08 -7.63 -13.68
N GLY A 512 3.33 -7.42 -13.26
CA GLY A 512 4.12 -8.42 -12.56
C GLY A 512 4.39 -9.67 -13.40
N CYS A 513 3.80 -10.79 -13.00
CA CYS A 513 3.91 -12.08 -13.71
C CYS A 513 2.90 -12.27 -14.84
N LEU A 514 2.07 -11.26 -15.11
CA LEU A 514 1.03 -11.26 -16.12
C LEU A 514 1.35 -10.25 -17.21
N GLY A 515 1.26 -10.68 -18.47
CA GLY A 515 1.35 -9.82 -19.65
C GLY A 515 0.01 -9.74 -20.36
N LEU A 516 -0.38 -8.55 -20.80
CA LEU A 516 -1.60 -8.30 -21.55
C LEU A 516 -1.23 -7.70 -22.91
N ILE A 517 -1.73 -8.31 -23.97
CA ILE A 517 -1.54 -7.84 -25.33
C ILE A 517 -2.91 -7.58 -25.93
N SER A 518 -3.15 -6.35 -26.34
CA SER A 518 -4.40 -5.93 -26.96
C SER A 518 -4.15 -5.33 -28.34
N PHE A 519 -5.16 -5.42 -29.21
CA PHE A 519 -5.18 -4.84 -30.56
C PHE A 519 -6.18 -3.67 -30.58
N PRO A 520 -5.80 -2.46 -30.15
CA PRO A 520 -6.70 -1.33 -29.93
C PRO A 520 -7.52 -0.89 -31.14
N ARG A 521 -7.02 -1.11 -32.37
CA ARG A 521 -7.70 -0.76 -33.61
C ARG A 521 -8.73 -1.80 -34.06
N GLU A 522 -8.65 -3.02 -33.55
CA GLU A 522 -9.58 -4.09 -33.86
C GLU A 522 -10.81 -4.02 -32.94
N PRO A 523 -12.04 -4.11 -33.48
CA PRO A 523 -13.23 -4.03 -32.63
C PRO A 523 -13.46 -5.32 -31.84
N GLY A 524 -13.93 -5.18 -30.60
CA GLY A 524 -14.19 -6.32 -29.71
C GLY A 524 -12.94 -7.11 -29.38
N ARG A 525 -13.11 -8.31 -28.83
CA ARG A 525 -11.98 -9.22 -28.52
C ARG A 525 -11.54 -9.96 -29.77
N VAL A 526 -10.26 -9.90 -30.10
CA VAL A 526 -9.69 -10.50 -31.33
C VAL A 526 -9.59 -12.01 -31.16
N SER A 527 -10.10 -12.77 -32.15
CA SER A 527 -9.98 -14.22 -32.17
C SER A 527 -8.56 -14.67 -32.55
N LEU A 528 -8.25 -15.93 -32.23
CA LEU A 528 -7.00 -16.60 -32.61
C LEU A 528 -6.83 -16.51 -34.15
N GLU A 529 -7.84 -16.84 -34.88
CA GLU A 529 -7.84 -16.90 -36.35
C GLU A 529 -7.60 -15.50 -36.98
N ARG A 530 -8.20 -14.48 -36.41
CA ARG A 530 -7.96 -13.09 -36.82
C ARG A 530 -6.55 -12.65 -36.51
N MET A 531 -6.07 -12.95 -35.30
CA MET A 531 -4.70 -12.61 -34.86
C MET A 531 -3.66 -13.31 -35.76
N GLU A 532 -3.81 -14.59 -36.05
CA GLU A 532 -2.92 -15.32 -36.95
C GLU A 532 -2.87 -14.73 -38.37
N SER A 533 -3.99 -14.14 -38.83
CA SER A 533 -4.04 -13.44 -40.11
C SER A 533 -3.28 -12.11 -40.09
N LEU A 534 -3.25 -11.42 -38.92
CA LEU A 534 -2.58 -10.13 -38.74
C LEU A 534 -1.08 -10.31 -38.42
N TYR A 535 -0.81 -11.19 -37.46
CA TYR A 535 0.53 -11.39 -36.89
C TYR A 535 0.85 -12.89 -36.74
N PRO A 536 1.12 -13.61 -37.84
CA PRO A 536 1.23 -15.09 -37.83
C PRO A 536 2.40 -15.61 -36.98
N ARG A 537 3.38 -14.77 -36.64
CA ARG A 537 4.52 -15.16 -35.80
C ARG A 537 4.30 -14.89 -34.32
N LEU A 538 3.29 -14.11 -33.92
CA LEU A 538 3.13 -13.65 -32.56
C LEU A 538 2.83 -14.78 -31.57
N LEU A 539 1.79 -15.57 -31.83
CA LEU A 539 1.44 -16.69 -30.94
C LEU A 539 2.54 -17.76 -30.88
N PRO A 540 3.15 -18.21 -32.02
CA PRO A 540 4.28 -19.12 -31.95
C PRO A 540 5.44 -18.57 -31.11
N ALA A 541 5.80 -17.30 -31.25
CA ALA A 541 6.88 -16.68 -30.47
C ALA A 541 6.59 -16.69 -28.96
N LEU A 542 5.36 -16.37 -28.57
CA LEU A 542 4.94 -16.42 -27.16
C LEU A 542 4.89 -17.85 -26.62
N ARG A 543 4.22 -18.78 -27.36
CA ARG A 543 4.04 -20.17 -26.94
C ARG A 543 5.37 -20.90 -26.73
N ASP A 544 6.31 -20.71 -27.67
CA ASP A 544 7.57 -21.45 -27.72
C ASP A 544 8.66 -20.83 -26.84
N HIS A 545 8.40 -19.63 -26.26
CA HIS A 545 9.35 -18.95 -25.39
C HIS A 545 9.42 -19.64 -24.01
N SER A 546 10.63 -20.04 -23.58
CA SER A 546 10.86 -20.83 -22.37
C SER A 546 10.48 -20.12 -21.04
N GLY A 547 10.30 -18.79 -21.06
CA GLY A 547 9.88 -17.98 -19.92
C GLY A 547 8.37 -17.81 -19.80
N ILE A 548 7.59 -18.32 -20.76
CA ILE A 548 6.13 -18.25 -20.77
C ILE A 548 5.55 -19.60 -20.34
N GLY A 549 4.63 -19.58 -19.39
CA GLY A 549 3.95 -20.75 -18.90
C GLY A 549 2.79 -21.15 -19.82
N PHE A 550 1.91 -20.18 -20.11
CA PHE A 550 0.80 -20.34 -21.05
C PHE A 550 0.33 -18.98 -21.59
N VAL A 551 -0.41 -19.03 -22.68
CA VAL A 551 -1.10 -17.89 -23.29
C VAL A 551 -2.60 -18.22 -23.34
N LEU A 552 -3.45 -17.36 -22.77
CA LEU A 552 -4.88 -17.41 -22.95
C LEU A 552 -5.23 -16.65 -24.25
N VAL A 553 -5.97 -17.31 -25.12
CA VAL A 553 -6.53 -16.73 -26.35
C VAL A 553 -7.91 -17.34 -26.62
N ARG A 554 -8.76 -16.62 -27.34
CA ARG A 554 -10.09 -17.09 -27.73
C ARG A 554 -10.13 -17.44 -29.21
N SER A 555 -10.52 -18.70 -29.55
CA SER A 555 -10.74 -19.17 -30.92
C SER A 555 -12.20 -19.04 -31.30
N GLU A 556 -12.48 -18.72 -32.55
CA GLU A 556 -13.85 -18.75 -33.11
C GLU A 556 -14.44 -20.17 -33.12
N ARG A 557 -13.56 -21.16 -33.27
CA ARG A 557 -13.95 -22.56 -33.36
C ARG A 557 -14.02 -23.28 -32.01
N PHE A 558 -13.10 -23.00 -31.12
CA PHE A 558 -12.88 -23.76 -29.89
C PHE A 558 -13.15 -23.00 -28.61
N GLY A 559 -13.54 -21.70 -28.72
CA GLY A 559 -13.73 -20.85 -27.54
C GLY A 559 -12.43 -20.51 -26.82
N ALA A 560 -12.45 -20.50 -25.48
CA ALA A 560 -11.30 -20.17 -24.64
C ALA A 560 -10.24 -21.27 -24.66
N MET A 561 -8.97 -20.92 -24.89
CA MET A 561 -7.85 -21.83 -24.98
C MET A 561 -6.67 -21.31 -24.15
N ALA A 562 -6.09 -22.19 -23.32
CA ALA A 562 -4.79 -21.96 -22.72
C ALA A 562 -3.74 -22.77 -23.50
N ILE A 563 -2.80 -22.08 -24.13
CA ILE A 563 -1.80 -22.67 -25.03
C ILE A 563 -0.42 -22.58 -24.40
N GLY A 564 0.28 -23.67 -24.27
CA GLY A 564 1.67 -23.75 -23.81
C GLY A 564 2.55 -24.52 -24.79
N ALA A 565 3.86 -24.55 -24.53
CA ALA A 565 4.83 -25.20 -25.42
C ALA A 565 4.58 -26.72 -25.59
N GLY A 566 4.04 -27.42 -24.58
CA GLY A 566 3.79 -28.85 -24.59
C GLY A 566 2.40 -29.26 -25.02
N GLY A 567 1.43 -28.33 -25.06
CA GLY A 567 0.05 -28.66 -25.40
C GLY A 567 -0.95 -27.54 -25.20
N THR A 568 -2.23 -27.87 -25.32
CA THR A 568 -3.34 -26.93 -25.26
C THR A 568 -4.47 -27.47 -24.38
N ASN A 569 -4.97 -26.61 -23.49
CA ASN A 569 -6.20 -26.86 -22.73
C ASN A 569 -7.35 -26.09 -23.37
N PHE A 570 -8.33 -26.81 -23.91
CA PHE A 570 -9.57 -26.27 -24.47
C PHE A 570 -10.57 -26.08 -23.33
N LEU A 571 -10.59 -24.88 -22.77
CA LEU A 571 -11.30 -24.60 -21.54
C LEU A 571 -12.82 -24.79 -21.64
N ASP A 572 -13.42 -24.47 -22.78
CA ASP A 572 -14.87 -24.58 -22.99
C ASP A 572 -15.30 -26.05 -23.30
N GLU A 573 -14.36 -26.91 -23.71
CA GLU A 573 -14.59 -28.32 -24.01
C GLU A 573 -14.15 -29.28 -22.90
N ASP A 574 -13.48 -28.79 -21.84
CA ASP A 574 -12.80 -29.58 -20.80
C ASP A 574 -11.84 -30.66 -21.38
N LYS A 575 -11.16 -30.32 -22.48
CA LYS A 575 -10.28 -31.20 -23.24
C LYS A 575 -8.85 -30.69 -23.22
N VAL A 576 -7.89 -31.62 -23.09
CA VAL A 576 -6.46 -31.30 -23.19
C VAL A 576 -5.85 -32.10 -24.36
N GLU A 577 -5.07 -31.41 -25.19
CA GLU A 577 -4.22 -32.02 -26.23
C GLU A 577 -2.75 -31.74 -25.90
N GLY A 578 -1.96 -32.80 -25.81
CA GLY A 578 -0.58 -32.74 -25.34
C GLY A 578 -0.47 -32.68 -23.81
N GLU A 579 0.51 -31.90 -23.29
CA GLU A 579 0.66 -31.62 -21.87
C GLU A 579 -0.28 -30.46 -21.47
N ASP A 580 -0.97 -30.61 -20.32
CA ASP A 580 -1.81 -29.53 -19.81
C ASP A 580 -0.95 -28.35 -19.34
N PRO A 581 -0.98 -27.19 -20.03
CA PRO A 581 -0.17 -26.05 -19.65
C PRO A 581 -0.58 -25.43 -18.30
N LEU A 582 -1.77 -25.75 -17.80
CA LEU A 582 -2.28 -25.23 -16.53
C LEU A 582 -1.96 -26.11 -15.33
N ALA A 583 -1.53 -27.36 -15.53
CA ALA A 583 -1.34 -28.35 -14.45
C ALA A 583 -0.36 -27.88 -13.37
N VAL A 584 0.70 -27.14 -13.75
CA VAL A 584 1.75 -26.65 -12.85
C VAL A 584 1.26 -25.52 -11.94
N PHE A 585 0.17 -24.83 -12.31
CA PHE A 585 -0.33 -23.65 -11.62
C PHE A 585 -1.38 -23.94 -10.53
N GLY A 586 -1.71 -25.20 -10.34
CA GLY A 586 -2.61 -25.68 -9.29
C GLY A 586 -3.96 -26.19 -9.81
N PRO A 587 -4.74 -26.84 -8.92
CA PRO A 587 -5.98 -27.51 -9.33
C PRO A 587 -7.09 -26.56 -9.78
N ASN A 588 -7.05 -25.29 -9.34
CA ASN A 588 -8.05 -24.29 -9.67
C ASN A 588 -7.68 -23.42 -10.89
N ALA A 589 -6.52 -23.64 -11.52
CA ALA A 589 -5.99 -22.81 -12.60
C ALA A 589 -6.98 -22.66 -13.77
N ALA A 590 -7.55 -23.76 -14.25
CA ALA A 590 -8.54 -23.73 -15.34
C ALA A 590 -9.80 -22.91 -14.98
N ARG A 591 -10.25 -22.99 -13.71
CA ARG A 591 -11.37 -22.19 -13.20
C ARG A 591 -11.06 -20.68 -13.25
N HIS A 592 -9.88 -20.30 -12.79
CA HIS A 592 -9.45 -18.90 -12.79
C HIS A 592 -9.31 -18.35 -14.20
N VAL A 593 -8.70 -19.12 -15.10
CA VAL A 593 -8.51 -18.71 -16.50
C VAL A 593 -9.86 -18.57 -17.22
N ARG A 594 -10.81 -19.50 -17.02
CA ARG A 594 -12.18 -19.36 -17.58
C ARG A 594 -12.89 -18.12 -17.06
N ARG A 595 -12.79 -17.84 -15.74
CA ARG A 595 -13.38 -16.64 -15.16
C ARG A 595 -12.86 -15.39 -15.82
N THR A 596 -11.54 -15.25 -15.94
CA THR A 596 -10.92 -14.09 -16.58
C THR A 596 -11.24 -14.00 -18.08
N ASP A 597 -11.32 -15.15 -18.78
CA ASP A 597 -11.74 -15.18 -20.19
C ASP A 597 -13.16 -14.60 -20.40
N SER A 598 -14.03 -14.76 -19.42
CA SER A 598 -15.42 -14.26 -19.48
C SER A 598 -15.54 -12.75 -19.28
N PHE A 599 -14.48 -12.05 -18.88
CA PHE A 599 -14.51 -10.62 -18.64
C PHE A 599 -14.66 -9.83 -19.96
N PRO A 600 -15.54 -8.83 -20.01
CA PRO A 600 -15.69 -7.94 -21.16
C PRO A 600 -14.37 -7.28 -21.59
N HIS A 601 -13.54 -6.89 -20.62
CA HIS A 601 -12.25 -6.23 -20.89
C HIS A 601 -11.04 -7.19 -20.75
N CYS A 602 -11.27 -8.51 -20.85
CA CYS A 602 -10.15 -9.44 -20.99
C CYS A 602 -9.34 -9.08 -22.24
N ALA A 603 -8.00 -8.99 -22.10
CA ALA A 603 -7.12 -8.68 -23.21
C ALA A 603 -7.25 -9.73 -24.35
N ASP A 604 -6.88 -9.35 -25.56
CA ASP A 604 -6.93 -10.26 -26.72
C ASP A 604 -6.01 -11.48 -26.51
N LEU A 605 -4.83 -11.25 -25.89
CA LEU A 605 -3.94 -12.30 -25.38
C LEU A 605 -3.58 -11.96 -23.94
N MET A 606 -3.66 -12.96 -23.05
CA MET A 606 -3.10 -12.87 -21.70
C MET A 606 -2.00 -13.89 -21.55
N VAL A 607 -0.84 -13.44 -21.09
CA VAL A 607 0.40 -14.22 -21.02
C VAL A 607 0.79 -14.40 -19.58
N ASN A 608 0.77 -15.64 -19.07
CA ASN A 608 1.28 -15.94 -17.71
C ASN A 608 2.74 -16.34 -17.78
N SER A 609 3.60 -15.77 -16.95
CA SER A 609 5.00 -16.14 -16.86
C SER A 609 5.14 -17.60 -16.37
N ARG A 610 6.28 -18.22 -16.69
CA ARG A 610 6.58 -19.57 -16.23
C ARG A 610 6.75 -19.64 -14.72
N LEU A 611 6.24 -20.71 -14.12
CA LEU A 611 6.50 -21.14 -12.76
C LEU A 611 7.51 -22.29 -12.78
N TRP A 612 8.51 -22.23 -11.90
CA TRP A 612 9.42 -23.34 -11.58
C TRP A 612 9.06 -23.90 -10.19
N PRO A 613 8.22 -24.94 -10.12
CA PRO A 613 7.71 -25.46 -8.84
C PRO A 613 8.80 -25.94 -7.89
N GLU A 614 9.91 -26.45 -8.44
CA GLU A 614 11.05 -26.98 -7.66
C GLU A 614 11.71 -25.91 -6.80
N PHE A 615 11.65 -24.66 -7.25
CA PHE A 615 12.25 -23.50 -6.57
C PHE A 615 11.20 -22.54 -6.03
N GLY A 616 9.94 -22.66 -6.44
CA GLY A 616 8.87 -21.67 -6.18
C GLY A 616 9.12 -20.33 -6.88
N GLU A 617 9.92 -20.34 -7.96
CA GLU A 617 10.32 -19.12 -8.68
C GLU A 617 9.40 -18.83 -9.87
N VAL A 618 9.31 -17.55 -10.21
CA VAL A 618 8.66 -17.01 -11.41
C VAL A 618 9.61 -16.07 -12.13
N ALA A 619 9.27 -15.63 -13.35
CA ALA A 619 10.02 -14.59 -14.04
C ALA A 619 9.07 -13.42 -14.34
N ALA A 620 9.14 -12.36 -13.56
CA ALA A 620 8.31 -11.18 -13.74
C ALA A 620 8.61 -10.47 -15.08
N PHE A 621 7.57 -10.05 -15.79
CA PHE A 621 7.71 -9.23 -16.99
C PHE A 621 8.12 -7.80 -16.66
N GLU A 622 7.93 -7.36 -15.41
CA GLU A 622 8.41 -6.10 -14.86
C GLU A 622 9.76 -6.31 -14.12
N GLU A 623 10.46 -5.23 -13.86
CA GLU A 623 11.74 -5.24 -13.13
C GLU A 623 11.53 -5.43 -11.62
N LEU A 624 10.99 -6.59 -11.21
CA LEU A 624 10.61 -6.94 -9.86
C LEU A 624 11.25 -8.27 -9.46
N VAL A 625 11.86 -8.32 -8.26
CA VAL A 625 12.42 -9.55 -7.65
C VAL A 625 11.33 -10.37 -6.98
N GLY A 626 10.56 -9.76 -6.08
CA GLY A 626 9.28 -10.29 -5.62
C GLY A 626 8.20 -9.82 -6.59
N SER A 627 7.30 -10.69 -7.01
CA SER A 627 6.29 -10.34 -8.01
C SER A 627 5.00 -11.13 -7.81
N HIS A 628 3.92 -10.59 -8.34
CA HIS A 628 2.57 -11.16 -8.28
C HIS A 628 1.82 -10.86 -9.60
N GLY A 629 0.51 -11.06 -9.65
CA GLY A 629 -0.34 -10.78 -10.81
C GLY A 629 -0.59 -11.97 -11.71
N GLY A 630 0.22 -13.02 -11.62
CA GLY A 630 0.03 -14.27 -12.35
C GLY A 630 -0.55 -15.40 -11.49
N LEU A 631 -0.74 -16.56 -12.10
CA LEU A 631 -1.08 -17.80 -11.41
C LEU A 631 0.19 -18.52 -10.92
N GLY A 632 0.00 -19.26 -9.83
CA GLY A 632 0.98 -20.21 -9.32
C GLY A 632 2.02 -19.60 -8.39
N GLY A 633 2.66 -20.48 -7.61
CA GLY A 633 3.59 -20.06 -6.57
C GLY A 633 2.90 -19.42 -5.36
N THR A 634 3.67 -18.76 -4.54
CA THR A 634 3.16 -18.13 -3.30
C THR A 634 2.32 -16.88 -3.53
N GLN A 635 2.36 -16.28 -4.73
CA GLN A 635 1.57 -15.10 -5.09
C GLN A 635 0.06 -15.37 -5.03
N SER A 636 -0.38 -16.60 -5.32
CA SER A 636 -1.80 -16.97 -5.31
C SER A 636 -2.36 -17.28 -3.92
N PHE A 637 -1.53 -17.29 -2.86
CA PHE A 637 -1.93 -17.77 -1.54
C PHE A 637 -1.71 -16.74 -0.43
N PRO A 638 -2.61 -15.78 -0.28
CA PRO A 638 -2.66 -14.88 0.87
C PRO A 638 -3.19 -15.58 2.13
N PHE A 639 -3.30 -14.81 3.22
CA PHE A 639 -3.75 -15.31 4.51
C PHE A 639 -4.81 -14.42 5.17
N VAL A 640 -5.52 -15.00 6.13
CA VAL A 640 -6.30 -14.31 7.15
C VAL A 640 -5.91 -14.85 8.53
N LEU A 641 -5.42 -13.96 9.40
CA LEU A 641 -5.18 -14.22 10.82
C LEU A 641 -6.32 -13.56 11.62
N HIS A 642 -7.27 -14.37 12.09
CA HIS A 642 -8.50 -13.90 12.72
C HIS A 642 -8.66 -14.41 14.15
N PRO A 643 -9.44 -13.73 15.00
CA PRO A 643 -9.81 -14.21 16.33
C PRO A 643 -10.41 -15.61 16.28
N ALA A 644 -10.03 -16.44 17.26
CA ALA A 644 -10.44 -17.85 17.28
C ALA A 644 -11.94 -18.07 17.52
N ASP A 645 -12.64 -17.07 18.04
CA ASP A 645 -14.09 -17.05 18.28
C ASP A 645 -14.91 -16.68 17.03
N LEU A 646 -14.27 -16.22 15.95
CA LEU A 646 -14.95 -15.97 14.68
C LEU A 646 -14.89 -17.21 13.78
N PRO A 647 -16.00 -17.64 13.14
CA PRO A 647 -16.03 -18.85 12.33
C PRO A 647 -15.28 -18.67 11.02
N TRP A 648 -14.65 -19.75 10.55
CA TRP A 648 -14.05 -19.86 9.21
C TRP A 648 -14.53 -21.13 8.55
N PRO A 649 -14.87 -21.12 7.25
CA PRO A 649 -15.31 -22.33 6.53
C PRO A 649 -14.28 -23.47 6.63
N ALA A 650 -14.76 -24.71 6.67
CA ALA A 650 -13.91 -25.88 6.69
C ALA A 650 -13.36 -26.22 5.29
N ASP A 651 -14.07 -25.85 4.25
CA ASP A 651 -13.71 -26.02 2.86
C ASP A 651 -12.77 -24.91 2.36
N GLU A 652 -12.12 -25.15 1.23
CA GLU A 652 -11.19 -24.23 0.61
C GLU A 652 -11.86 -22.90 0.25
N VAL A 653 -11.23 -21.79 0.61
CA VAL A 653 -11.72 -20.44 0.31
C VAL A 653 -10.99 -19.92 -0.93
N ILE A 654 -11.73 -19.74 -2.02
CA ILE A 654 -11.23 -19.31 -3.32
C ILE A 654 -11.96 -18.04 -3.74
N GLY A 655 -11.17 -17.01 -4.08
CA GLY A 655 -11.64 -15.70 -4.51
C GLY A 655 -11.88 -14.71 -3.36
N ALA A 656 -11.54 -13.46 -3.60
CA ALA A 656 -11.68 -12.36 -2.65
C ALA A 656 -13.14 -12.12 -2.25
N GLU A 657 -14.09 -12.31 -3.16
CA GLU A 657 -15.53 -12.22 -2.91
C GLU A 657 -16.01 -13.19 -1.83
N ARG A 658 -15.41 -14.39 -1.76
CA ARG A 658 -15.75 -15.35 -0.73
C ARG A 658 -15.25 -14.89 0.64
N VAL A 659 -14.08 -14.30 0.70
CA VAL A 659 -13.53 -13.70 1.92
C VAL A 659 -14.41 -12.53 2.37
N HIS A 660 -14.87 -11.68 1.45
CA HIS A 660 -15.84 -10.61 1.75
C HIS A 660 -17.10 -11.14 2.44
N ARG A 661 -17.69 -12.22 1.90
CA ARG A 661 -18.88 -12.84 2.50
C ARG A 661 -18.62 -13.35 3.93
N ILE A 662 -17.43 -13.89 4.20
CA ILE A 662 -17.02 -14.31 5.54
C ILE A 662 -16.95 -13.08 6.47
N PHE A 663 -16.31 -11.99 6.03
CA PHE A 663 -16.18 -10.78 6.85
C PHE A 663 -17.54 -10.13 7.16
N ARG A 664 -18.44 -10.10 6.19
CA ARG A 664 -19.81 -9.63 6.41
C ARG A 664 -20.58 -10.55 7.37
N GLY A 665 -20.39 -11.85 7.26
CA GLY A 665 -20.94 -12.84 8.20
C GLY A 665 -20.46 -12.56 9.63
N TRP A 666 -19.19 -12.27 9.85
CA TRP A 666 -18.66 -11.90 11.17
C TRP A 666 -19.31 -10.63 11.73
N LEU A 667 -19.48 -9.60 10.90
CA LEU A 667 -20.15 -8.37 11.31
C LEU A 667 -21.62 -8.63 11.71
N ALA A 668 -22.33 -9.46 10.97
CA ALA A 668 -23.69 -9.86 11.29
C ALA A 668 -23.76 -10.64 12.62
N GLU A 669 -22.87 -11.61 12.83
CA GLU A 669 -22.80 -12.41 14.07
C GLU A 669 -22.45 -11.56 15.30
N LEU A 670 -21.61 -10.53 15.12
CA LEU A 670 -21.28 -9.58 16.19
C LEU A 670 -22.41 -8.62 16.51
N GLY A 671 -23.52 -8.64 15.77
CA GLY A 671 -24.72 -7.84 16.05
C GLY A 671 -24.84 -6.53 15.28
N HIS A 672 -24.10 -6.35 14.17
CA HIS A 672 -24.25 -5.18 13.31
C HIS A 672 -25.49 -5.33 12.41
N ALA A 673 -26.59 -4.64 12.76
CA ALA A 673 -27.88 -4.75 12.09
C ALA A 673 -27.83 -4.47 10.57
N SER A 674 -26.93 -3.59 10.12
CA SER A 674 -26.74 -3.24 8.70
C SER A 674 -26.28 -4.43 7.85
N TYR A 675 -25.73 -5.50 8.46
CA TYR A 675 -25.24 -6.70 7.78
C TYR A 675 -26.15 -7.92 8.03
N ALA A 676 -27.09 -7.84 8.99
CA ALA A 676 -27.93 -8.98 9.39
C ALA A 676 -29.02 -9.33 8.35
N SER A 677 -29.52 -8.37 7.59
CA SER A 677 -30.63 -8.57 6.64
C SER A 677 -30.27 -9.44 5.42
N GLU A 678 -29.00 -9.74 5.19
CA GLU A 678 -28.50 -10.43 4.00
C GLU A 678 -28.21 -11.92 4.25
N VAL A 679 -27.93 -12.30 5.49
CA VAL A 679 -27.75 -13.71 5.88
C VAL A 679 -29.06 -14.51 5.73
N ALA A 680 -30.20 -13.82 5.75
CA ALA A 680 -31.53 -14.42 5.62
C ALA A 680 -31.98 -14.71 4.17
N SER A 681 -31.21 -14.33 3.14
CA SER A 681 -31.56 -14.55 1.72
C SER A 681 -30.39 -15.17 0.94
N PRO A 682 -30.14 -16.48 1.06
CA PRO A 682 -29.23 -17.15 0.15
C PRO A 682 -29.95 -17.39 -1.19
N GLY A 683 -29.78 -16.48 -2.14
CA GLY A 683 -30.24 -16.72 -3.50
C GLY A 683 -31.09 -15.62 -4.13
N ALA A 684 -30.48 -14.51 -4.49
CA ALA A 684 -31.01 -13.64 -5.56
C ALA A 684 -29.91 -12.71 -6.08
N SER A 685 -29.00 -13.25 -6.85
CA SER A 685 -28.14 -12.47 -7.75
C SER A 685 -27.81 -13.29 -9.00
N THR A 686 -28.87 -13.62 -9.74
CA THR A 686 -28.73 -13.85 -11.18
C THR A 686 -29.19 -12.56 -11.86
N ARG A 687 -28.24 -11.67 -12.14
CA ARG A 687 -28.51 -10.63 -13.12
C ARG A 687 -28.71 -11.33 -14.47
N THR A 688 -29.95 -11.46 -14.90
CA THR A 688 -30.30 -11.78 -16.28
C THR A 688 -29.78 -10.66 -17.17
N SER A 689 -28.77 -10.97 -17.96
CA SER A 689 -28.36 -10.15 -19.13
C SER A 689 -29.53 -10.02 -20.10
N THR A 690 -30.01 -8.83 -20.29
CA THR A 690 -30.76 -8.40 -21.47
C THR A 690 -29.91 -7.41 -22.24
#